data_011a18240d2f693313b0de75695bbfef
#
_entry.id   011a18240d2f693313b0de75695bbfef
#
_cell.length_a   1.000
_cell.length_b   1.000
_cell.length_c   1.000
_cell.angle_alpha   90.00
_cell.angle_beta   90.00
_cell.angle_gamma   90.00
#
_symmetry.space_group_name_H-M   'P 1'
#
loop_
_entity.id
_entity.type
_entity.pdbx_description
1 polymer ?
#
loop_
_entity_poly.entity_id
_entity_poly.type
_entity_poly.pdbx_seq_one_letter_code
_entity_poly.pdbx_strand_id
1 'polypeptide(L)'
;MAFLTRLRSFAAAAWPWVRIPFWICMGLLFGFVLPYTMVLNKRVQDRFNDLVFAVPTRIYARPLPLAASTPMTPAALELELTFAGYSNDGHGQVAGTWLKDGSTYTIASRGYAGPDGGELPKRIRVALGKGQVASVKDAASGKPLELAHLDPARIATLYGAQQEERRIVRLPDVPPLLLGGLQAVEDRDFKHHFGIDLTAILRASFANLRAGHTVQGGSTLTQQLVRNLFLDREQNFSRKFNEALMSILIEAHYDKSRILEAYVNEVFLGQQGSQAVHGFAAASEFYFGRRMEDLKPQEMALLIGMVKGPSYYDPRRYPDRALSRRNLVLDQFVETGLISADQGAAYKATPLGIVTNGQLPHNRFPAFMQLVRAQITSDFDDETLSNGNLSVFTTLDPAAQLYAEQAITTTANSLGKRGEAAQAAAVVTEAQTGAVLAIVGSKEPGDQGFNRALDARRPIGSLVKPLVYLVALANPQRWNLGSPVEDSPISMRQPDGTMWTPKNDEGDSHGEVPMIDGLVHSWNLATINLGMNIGVARIKSFLESFGLTDVNPSPSLLIGALDMSPLQATQLYQYIAADGHALPLVAVRGVVDEKGQTIKRYQVKTGPGEYQPAVRLVTWAMQQVARTGTAASIGSSGLAYLNAAGKTGTSNDMRDSWFAGFTGDHLAVFWMGRDDNKPSGLYGATGSLRAWQELFRKLPTRPLSAAPGDGLEMAWINTSDGKRSEEGCEGARQLPVVAGTLSQDAEGCFWQHVGNLFGGGEQTPAPASTAPTRD
;
A
#
# COMPACT_ATOMS: atom_id res chain seq x y z
N MET A 1 -3.76 90.22 -15.11
CA MET A 1 -4.98 90.04 -14.30
C MET A 1 -6.15 89.40 -15.09
N ALA A 2 -6.38 89.72 -16.35
CA ALA A 2 -7.50 89.25 -17.13
C ALA A 2 -7.53 87.71 -17.43
N PHE A 3 -6.38 87.04 -17.44
CA PHE A 3 -6.25 85.59 -17.68
C PHE A 3 -6.71 84.71 -16.44
N LEU A 4 -6.32 85.20 -15.25
CA LEU A 4 -6.70 84.57 -13.99
C LEU A 4 -8.21 84.66 -13.66
N THR A 5 -8.84 85.84 -14.07
CA THR A 5 -10.27 86.01 -13.93
C THR A 5 -11.09 85.16 -14.89
N ARG A 6 -10.65 84.91 -16.13
CA ARG A 6 -11.28 84.00 -17.10
C ARG A 6 -11.14 82.53 -16.68
N LEU A 7 -10.02 82.11 -16.08
CA LEU A 7 -9.84 80.77 -15.51
C LEU A 7 -10.81 80.53 -14.32
N ARG A 8 -10.97 81.52 -13.44
CA ARG A 8 -11.93 81.47 -12.32
C ARG A 8 -13.40 81.42 -12.76
N SER A 9 -13.76 82.20 -13.78
CA SER A 9 -15.11 82.17 -14.33
C SER A 9 -15.42 80.82 -15.07
N PHE A 10 -14.43 80.29 -15.80
CA PHE A 10 -14.56 78.96 -16.44
C PHE A 10 -14.66 77.81 -15.41
N ALA A 11 -13.84 77.87 -14.35
CA ALA A 11 -13.89 76.91 -13.23
C ALA A 11 -15.23 77.05 -12.47
N ALA A 12 -15.76 78.24 -12.26
CA ALA A 12 -17.07 78.42 -11.59
C ALA A 12 -18.26 77.97 -12.45
N ALA A 13 -18.18 78.10 -13.78
CA ALA A 13 -19.22 77.60 -14.68
C ALA A 13 -19.15 76.11 -14.90
N ALA A 14 -17.96 75.49 -14.85
CA ALA A 14 -17.78 74.06 -14.95
C ALA A 14 -18.01 73.31 -13.62
N TRP A 15 -17.96 73.98 -12.46
CA TRP A 15 -18.09 73.40 -11.14
C TRP A 15 -19.34 72.60 -10.88
N PRO A 16 -20.58 73.00 -11.29
CA PRO A 16 -21.75 72.15 -11.16
C PRO A 16 -21.70 70.88 -11.98
N TRP A 17 -21.15 70.96 -13.21
CA TRP A 17 -21.00 69.80 -14.11
C TRP A 17 -20.00 68.76 -13.65
N VAL A 18 -18.99 69.20 -12.87
CA VAL A 18 -17.99 68.30 -12.28
C VAL A 18 -18.45 67.77 -10.91
N ARG A 19 -19.15 68.60 -10.15
CA ARG A 19 -19.60 68.27 -8.79
C ARG A 19 -20.63 67.14 -8.76
N ILE A 20 -21.61 67.11 -9.66
CA ILE A 20 -22.65 66.08 -9.72
C ILE A 20 -22.02 64.69 -10.06
N PRO A 21 -21.27 64.55 -11.16
CA PRO A 21 -20.61 63.27 -11.41
C PRO A 21 -19.61 62.88 -10.30
N PHE A 22 -18.90 63.84 -9.67
CA PHE A 22 -18.02 63.55 -8.52
C PHE A 22 -18.79 62.91 -7.36
N TRP A 23 -19.94 63.49 -6.95
CA TRP A 23 -20.74 62.91 -5.86
C TRP A 23 -21.44 61.60 -6.24
N ILE A 24 -21.81 61.40 -7.50
CA ILE A 24 -22.28 60.13 -8.00
C ILE A 24 -21.17 59.09 -7.94
N CYS A 25 -19.94 59.39 -8.40
CA CYS A 25 -18.79 58.50 -8.31
C CYS A 25 -18.43 58.18 -6.85
N MET A 26 -18.49 59.20 -5.95
CA MET A 26 -18.29 58.98 -4.51
C MET A 26 -19.40 58.11 -3.91
N GLY A 27 -20.64 58.29 -4.27
CA GLY A 27 -21.73 57.48 -3.83
C GLY A 27 -21.62 56.04 -4.31
N LEU A 28 -21.23 55.81 -5.56
CA LEU A 28 -20.94 54.47 -6.11
C LEU A 28 -19.70 53.85 -5.44
N LEU A 29 -18.66 54.60 -5.19
CA LEU A 29 -17.44 54.13 -4.51
C LEU A 29 -17.75 53.65 -3.09
N PHE A 30 -18.40 54.47 -2.28
CA PHE A 30 -18.68 54.19 -0.89
C PHE A 30 -19.89 53.25 -0.72
N GLY A 31 -20.91 53.35 -1.58
CA GLY A 31 -22.13 52.55 -1.49
C GLY A 31 -22.05 51.18 -2.13
N PHE A 32 -21.19 51.00 -3.12
CA PHE A 32 -21.11 49.75 -3.86
C PHE A 32 -19.68 49.18 -3.94
N VAL A 33 -18.69 49.97 -4.42
CA VAL A 33 -17.36 49.41 -4.67
C VAL A 33 -16.65 49.04 -3.36
N LEU A 34 -16.71 49.83 -2.31
CA LEU A 34 -16.09 49.51 -1.03
C LEU A 34 -16.71 48.29 -0.35
N PRO A 35 -18.06 48.18 -0.18
CA PRO A 35 -18.66 46.97 0.37
C PRO A 35 -18.36 45.74 -0.48
N TYR A 36 -18.42 45.86 -1.81
CA TYR A 36 -18.08 44.77 -2.72
C TYR A 36 -16.63 44.31 -2.56
N THR A 37 -15.69 45.25 -2.46
CA THR A 37 -14.28 44.97 -2.21
C THR A 37 -14.07 44.27 -0.86
N MET A 38 -14.82 44.65 0.19
CA MET A 38 -14.75 43.97 1.50
C MET A 38 -15.22 42.53 1.39
N VAL A 39 -16.28 42.24 0.65
CA VAL A 39 -16.75 40.87 0.41
C VAL A 39 -15.71 40.06 -0.35
N LEU A 40 -15.14 40.62 -1.42
CA LEU A 40 -14.07 39.97 -2.17
C LEU A 40 -12.83 39.75 -1.33
N ASN A 41 -12.47 40.73 -0.49
CA ASN A 41 -11.32 40.66 0.40
C ASN A 41 -11.46 39.46 1.39
N LYS A 42 -12.64 39.33 2.02
CA LYS A 42 -12.91 38.20 2.89
C LYS A 42 -12.82 36.89 2.15
N ARG A 43 -13.44 36.79 0.95
CA ARG A 43 -13.40 35.58 0.11
C ARG A 43 -11.95 35.21 -0.29
N VAL A 44 -11.12 36.23 -0.59
CA VAL A 44 -9.69 36.03 -0.90
C VAL A 44 -8.95 35.49 0.31
N GLN A 45 -9.12 36.12 1.48
CA GLN A 45 -8.42 35.69 2.70
C GLN A 45 -8.82 34.28 3.12
N ASP A 46 -10.12 33.98 3.20
CA ASP A 46 -10.61 32.66 3.60
C ASP A 46 -10.03 31.56 2.67
N ARG A 47 -10.21 31.71 1.35
CA ARG A 47 -9.79 30.69 0.38
C ARG A 47 -8.26 30.58 0.23
N PHE A 48 -7.53 31.71 0.31
CA PHE A 48 -6.08 31.70 0.14
C PHE A 48 -5.37 31.18 1.40
N ASN A 49 -5.89 31.47 2.59
CA ASN A 49 -5.37 30.93 3.83
C ASN A 49 -5.54 29.40 3.88
N ASP A 50 -6.72 28.88 3.51
CA ASP A 50 -6.96 27.43 3.44
C ASP A 50 -5.98 26.72 2.49
N LEU A 51 -5.56 27.39 1.42
CA LEU A 51 -4.65 26.82 0.42
C LEU A 51 -3.17 26.90 0.79
N VAL A 52 -2.75 28.00 1.40
CA VAL A 52 -1.34 28.32 1.63
C VAL A 52 -0.85 27.80 2.98
N PHE A 53 -1.75 27.67 3.96
CA PHE A 53 -1.37 27.25 5.31
C PHE A 53 -1.66 25.76 5.59
N ALA A 54 -2.51 25.12 4.80
CA ALA A 54 -2.74 23.67 4.91
C ALA A 54 -1.59 22.92 4.26
N VAL A 55 -0.59 22.51 5.04
CA VAL A 55 0.40 21.54 4.57
C VAL A 55 -0.07 20.15 4.99
N PRO A 56 -0.55 19.36 4.04
CA PRO A 56 -1.15 18.08 4.35
C PRO A 56 -0.13 17.07 4.84
N THR A 57 -0.60 16.12 5.63
CA THR A 57 0.18 14.98 6.11
C THR A 57 0.59 14.07 4.96
N ARG A 58 1.88 13.78 4.86
CA ARG A 58 2.46 12.89 3.85
C ARG A 58 2.54 11.48 4.41
N ILE A 59 2.14 10.50 3.62
CA ILE A 59 2.19 9.08 4.00
C ILE A 59 3.27 8.39 3.18
N TYR A 60 4.17 7.71 3.87
CA TYR A 60 5.30 7.01 3.28
C TYR A 60 5.19 5.49 3.50
N ALA A 61 5.65 4.71 2.53
CA ALA A 61 5.94 3.29 2.68
C ALA A 61 7.05 3.07 3.72
N ARG A 62 7.42 1.84 3.99
CA ARG A 62 8.60 1.55 4.79
C ARG A 62 9.88 2.01 4.07
N PRO A 63 10.92 2.47 4.80
CA PRO A 63 12.26 2.54 4.24
C PRO A 63 12.72 1.13 3.84
N LEU A 64 13.34 0.97 2.67
CA LEU A 64 13.83 -0.33 2.23
C LEU A 64 15.12 -0.69 2.98
N PRO A 65 15.12 -1.71 3.86
CA PRO A 65 16.34 -2.16 4.54
C PRO A 65 17.18 -3.02 3.60
N LEU A 66 18.47 -2.72 3.53
CA LEU A 66 19.47 -3.46 2.75
C LEU A 66 20.60 -3.93 3.70
N ALA A 67 20.62 -5.20 3.98
CA ALA A 67 21.63 -5.86 4.78
C ALA A 67 22.05 -7.18 4.11
N ALA A 68 23.24 -7.67 4.40
CA ALA A 68 23.67 -8.99 3.93
C ALA A 68 22.67 -10.08 4.36
N SER A 69 22.43 -11.06 3.50
CA SER A 69 21.47 -12.17 3.68
C SER A 69 19.98 -11.77 3.71
N THR A 70 19.64 -10.50 3.44
CA THR A 70 18.23 -10.13 3.22
C THR A 70 17.73 -10.74 1.90
N PRO A 71 16.61 -11.49 1.89
CA PRO A 71 16.04 -12.00 0.65
C PRO A 71 15.74 -10.86 -0.32
N MET A 72 16.30 -10.92 -1.51
CA MET A 72 16.15 -9.87 -2.52
C MET A 72 16.48 -10.42 -3.90
N THR A 73 15.57 -10.26 -4.84
CA THR A 73 15.81 -10.53 -6.25
C THR A 73 16.08 -9.24 -7.03
N PRO A 74 16.77 -9.29 -8.19
CA PRO A 74 16.91 -8.12 -9.05
C PRO A 74 15.58 -7.45 -9.38
N ALA A 75 14.55 -8.24 -9.69
CA ALA A 75 13.22 -7.72 -10.01
C ALA A 75 12.56 -7.00 -8.82
N ALA A 76 12.69 -7.53 -7.61
CA ALA A 76 12.16 -6.90 -6.41
C ALA A 76 12.89 -5.58 -6.08
N LEU A 77 14.22 -5.55 -6.20
CA LEU A 77 15.00 -4.33 -5.98
C LEU A 77 14.66 -3.24 -6.99
N GLU A 78 14.61 -3.61 -8.29
CA GLU A 78 14.26 -2.66 -9.36
C GLU A 78 12.83 -2.12 -9.24
N LEU A 79 11.89 -2.97 -8.76
CA LEU A 79 10.51 -2.56 -8.47
C LEU A 79 10.48 -1.55 -7.32
N GLU A 80 11.19 -1.82 -6.21
CA GLU A 80 11.30 -0.91 -5.06
C GLU A 80 11.93 0.45 -5.47
N LEU A 81 13.02 0.42 -6.23
CA LEU A 81 13.67 1.62 -6.76
C LEU A 81 12.73 2.43 -7.65
N THR A 82 12.06 1.77 -8.57
CA THR A 82 11.10 2.42 -9.48
C THR A 82 9.92 3.01 -8.70
N PHE A 83 9.40 2.26 -7.71
CA PHE A 83 8.30 2.72 -6.88
C PHE A 83 8.68 3.94 -6.03
N ALA A 84 9.91 3.98 -5.51
CA ALA A 84 10.45 5.13 -4.79
C ALA A 84 10.88 6.30 -5.72
N GLY A 85 10.61 6.20 -7.03
CA GLY A 85 10.92 7.25 -8.01
C GLY A 85 12.41 7.39 -8.31
N TYR A 86 13.18 6.32 -8.16
CA TYR A 86 14.56 6.29 -8.62
C TYR A 86 14.63 6.02 -10.13
N SER A 87 15.49 6.75 -10.83
CA SER A 87 15.72 6.54 -12.26
C SER A 87 17.06 5.88 -12.53
N ASN A 88 17.10 4.99 -13.54
CA ASN A 88 18.36 4.47 -14.06
C ASN A 88 18.95 5.51 -15.04
N ASP A 89 20.00 6.22 -14.61
CA ASP A 89 20.69 7.25 -15.43
C ASP A 89 21.98 6.75 -16.06
N GLY A 90 22.33 5.48 -15.85
CA GLY A 90 23.59 4.88 -16.31
C GLY A 90 24.83 5.29 -15.54
N HIS A 91 24.72 6.10 -14.50
CA HIS A 91 25.85 6.61 -13.70
C HIS A 91 25.69 6.40 -12.19
N GLY A 92 24.46 6.49 -11.65
CA GLY A 92 24.17 6.33 -10.22
C GLY A 92 24.91 7.33 -9.32
N GLN A 93 25.08 8.57 -9.79
CA GLN A 93 25.81 9.60 -9.09
C GLN A 93 24.94 10.69 -8.46
N VAL A 94 23.82 11.00 -9.11
CA VAL A 94 22.88 12.01 -8.65
C VAL A 94 21.89 11.37 -7.68
N ALA A 95 21.55 12.07 -6.60
CA ALA A 95 20.55 11.58 -5.64
C ALA A 95 19.24 11.20 -6.36
N GLY A 96 18.70 10.03 -6.05
CA GLY A 96 17.53 9.49 -6.73
C GLY A 96 17.81 8.74 -8.03
N THR A 97 19.09 8.39 -8.29
CA THR A 97 19.47 7.59 -9.47
C THR A 97 20.17 6.28 -9.08
N TRP A 98 20.18 5.36 -10.00
CA TRP A 98 20.89 4.10 -9.85
C TRP A 98 21.52 3.60 -11.16
N LEU A 99 22.56 2.77 -11.03
CA LEU A 99 23.21 2.07 -12.11
C LEU A 99 23.27 0.56 -11.78
N LYS A 100 22.98 -0.28 -12.78
CA LYS A 100 23.17 -1.74 -12.71
C LYS A 100 24.39 -2.15 -13.50
N ASP A 101 25.28 -2.89 -12.86
CA ASP A 101 26.43 -3.53 -13.47
C ASP A 101 26.45 -5.01 -13.08
N GLY A 102 26.00 -5.88 -13.97
CA GLY A 102 25.78 -7.29 -13.69
C GLY A 102 24.79 -7.53 -12.54
N SER A 103 25.26 -8.13 -11.45
CA SER A 103 24.49 -8.35 -10.21
C SER A 103 24.70 -7.26 -9.15
N THR A 104 25.43 -6.20 -9.48
CA THR A 104 25.75 -5.10 -8.55
C THR A 104 24.98 -3.84 -8.93
N TYR A 105 24.39 -3.19 -7.94
CA TYR A 105 23.66 -1.93 -8.08
C TYR A 105 24.42 -0.83 -7.33
N THR A 106 24.71 0.27 -8.00
CA THR A 106 25.17 1.50 -7.36
C THR A 106 23.98 2.45 -7.26
N ILE A 107 23.60 2.81 -6.04
CA ILE A 107 22.40 3.59 -5.75
C ILE A 107 22.80 4.85 -5.00
N ALA A 108 22.37 6.03 -5.50
CA ALA A 108 22.54 7.31 -4.82
C ALA A 108 21.25 7.68 -4.08
N SER A 109 21.22 7.44 -2.75
CA SER A 109 20.04 7.72 -1.92
C SER A 109 19.88 9.23 -1.69
N ARG A 110 18.62 9.65 -1.50
CA ARG A 110 18.26 11.05 -1.20
C ARG A 110 18.40 11.36 0.30
N GLY A 111 18.41 10.33 1.14
CA GLY A 111 18.29 10.47 2.58
C GLY A 111 16.85 10.77 3.02
N TYR A 112 16.57 10.61 4.31
CA TYR A 112 15.27 10.91 4.90
C TYR A 112 15.37 11.08 6.42
N ALA A 113 14.40 11.75 7.02
CA ALA A 113 14.18 11.77 8.47
C ALA A 113 12.98 10.88 8.80
N GLY A 114 13.14 9.90 9.69
CA GLY A 114 12.10 8.94 10.04
C GLY A 114 11.96 8.73 11.54
N PRO A 115 10.91 8.00 11.98
CA PRO A 115 10.62 7.84 13.42
C PRO A 115 11.69 7.06 14.18
N ASP A 116 12.46 6.21 13.49
CA ASP A 116 13.54 5.42 14.07
C ASP A 116 14.93 6.04 13.83
N GLY A 117 14.96 7.31 13.50
CA GLY A 117 16.11 8.02 13.00
C GLY A 117 16.06 8.14 11.48
N GLY A 118 16.93 8.97 10.92
CA GLY A 118 17.03 9.15 9.48
C GLY A 118 18.37 8.67 8.93
N GLU A 119 18.49 8.73 7.62
CA GLU A 119 19.75 8.54 6.94
C GLU A 119 20.09 9.75 6.09
N LEU A 120 21.38 10.15 6.12
CA LEU A 120 21.89 11.18 5.22
C LEU A 120 22.00 10.64 3.79
N PRO A 121 21.93 11.52 2.78
CA PRO A 121 22.18 11.12 1.39
C PRO A 121 23.55 10.45 1.27
N LYS A 122 23.57 9.27 0.63
CA LYS A 122 24.80 8.50 0.45
C LYS A 122 24.73 7.64 -0.82
N ARG A 123 25.90 7.28 -1.35
CA ARG A 123 25.98 6.29 -2.43
C ARG A 123 26.34 4.93 -1.85
N ILE A 124 25.54 3.94 -2.16
CA ILE A 124 25.75 2.56 -1.72
C ILE A 124 25.93 1.64 -2.93
N ARG A 125 26.72 0.62 -2.74
CA ARG A 125 26.88 -0.48 -3.71
C ARG A 125 26.29 -1.75 -3.11
N VAL A 126 25.28 -2.29 -3.75
CA VAL A 126 24.53 -3.49 -3.34
C VAL A 126 24.82 -4.60 -4.33
N ALA A 127 25.44 -5.68 -3.89
CA ALA A 127 25.62 -6.88 -4.71
C ALA A 127 24.54 -7.91 -4.36
N LEU A 128 23.88 -8.47 -5.37
CA LEU A 128 22.90 -9.54 -5.23
C LEU A 128 23.49 -10.88 -5.64
N GLY A 129 23.08 -11.96 -4.95
CA GLY A 129 23.49 -13.32 -5.29
C GLY A 129 22.63 -14.36 -4.59
N LYS A 130 22.31 -15.46 -5.26
CA LYS A 130 21.50 -16.56 -4.71
C LYS A 130 20.16 -16.12 -4.12
N GLY A 131 19.48 -15.13 -4.75
CA GLY A 131 18.19 -14.64 -4.29
C GLY A 131 18.20 -13.76 -3.03
N GLN A 132 19.38 -13.25 -2.66
CA GLN A 132 19.55 -12.39 -1.48
C GLN A 132 20.61 -11.32 -1.72
N VAL A 133 20.66 -10.33 -0.83
CA VAL A 133 21.74 -9.34 -0.77
C VAL A 133 23.02 -10.06 -0.32
N ALA A 134 24.01 -10.09 -1.19
CA ALA A 134 25.33 -10.70 -0.90
C ALA A 134 26.21 -9.75 -0.08
N SER A 135 26.20 -8.44 -0.38
CA SER A 135 26.93 -7.43 0.38
C SER A 135 26.35 -6.03 0.13
N VAL A 136 26.51 -5.17 1.14
CA VAL A 136 26.24 -3.72 1.05
C VAL A 136 27.52 -2.98 1.42
N LYS A 137 27.93 -2.01 0.60
CA LYS A 137 29.15 -1.22 0.83
C LYS A 137 28.88 0.25 0.55
N ASP A 138 29.55 1.12 1.26
CA ASP A 138 29.66 2.52 0.89
C ASP A 138 30.41 2.65 -0.44
N ALA A 139 29.83 3.33 -1.43
CA ALA A 139 30.39 3.37 -2.77
C ALA A 139 31.65 4.26 -2.88
N ALA A 140 31.83 5.21 -1.97
CA ALA A 140 32.96 6.12 -1.97
C ALA A 140 34.18 5.50 -1.27
N SER A 141 33.99 4.94 -0.08
CA SER A 141 35.05 4.37 0.74
C SER A 141 35.30 2.88 0.49
N GLY A 142 34.35 2.17 -0.12
CA GLY A 142 34.38 0.71 -0.28
C GLY A 142 34.15 -0.08 1.01
N LYS A 143 33.94 0.58 2.15
CA LYS A 143 33.74 -0.08 3.44
C LYS A 143 32.41 -0.83 3.48
N PRO A 144 32.35 -2.01 4.10
CA PRO A 144 31.09 -2.73 4.29
C PRO A 144 30.17 -1.95 5.22
N LEU A 145 28.86 -2.02 4.93
CA LEU A 145 27.77 -1.50 5.76
C LEU A 145 26.98 -2.69 6.27
N GLU A 146 26.74 -2.74 7.57
CA GLU A 146 25.90 -3.78 8.19
C GLU A 146 24.45 -3.62 7.75
N LEU A 147 23.96 -2.37 7.71
CA LEU A 147 22.61 -2.01 7.32
C LEU A 147 22.63 -0.66 6.60
N ALA A 148 21.86 -0.54 5.55
CA ALA A 148 21.55 0.72 4.90
C ALA A 148 20.05 0.77 4.60
N HIS A 149 19.45 1.95 4.65
CA HIS A 149 18.07 2.15 4.23
C HIS A 149 18.02 3.07 3.02
N LEU A 150 17.14 2.77 2.09
CA LEU A 150 16.74 3.73 1.06
C LEU A 150 15.55 4.54 1.54
N ASP A 151 15.49 5.79 1.08
CA ASP A 151 14.39 6.70 1.38
C ASP A 151 13.05 6.09 0.94
N PRO A 152 12.03 6.17 1.81
CA PRO A 152 10.75 5.52 1.55
C PRO A 152 9.97 6.24 0.45
N ALA A 153 9.23 5.47 -0.34
CA ALA A 153 8.31 6.02 -1.33
C ALA A 153 7.13 6.72 -0.66
N ARG A 154 6.73 7.89 -1.18
CA ARG A 154 5.47 8.53 -0.78
C ARG A 154 4.30 7.79 -1.45
N ILE A 155 3.36 7.28 -0.67
CA ILE A 155 2.24 6.45 -1.14
C ILE A 155 0.91 7.21 -1.17
N ALA A 156 0.74 8.22 -0.31
CA ALA A 156 -0.46 9.04 -0.25
C ALA A 156 -0.19 10.38 0.42
N THR A 157 -1.18 11.25 0.36
CA THR A 157 -1.23 12.50 1.13
C THR A 157 -2.63 12.61 1.73
N LEU A 158 -2.73 12.93 3.03
CA LEU A 158 -4.01 13.15 3.69
C LEU A 158 -4.35 14.63 3.63
N TYR A 159 -5.50 14.93 3.07
CA TYR A 159 -6.13 16.26 3.08
C TYR A 159 -7.36 16.20 3.98
N GLY A 160 -7.84 17.36 4.44
CA GLY A 160 -9.08 17.46 5.20
C GLY A 160 -10.28 16.84 4.47
N ALA A 161 -11.46 17.00 5.02
CA ALA A 161 -12.71 16.38 4.58
C ALA A 161 -13.09 16.55 3.08
N GLN A 162 -12.40 17.41 2.33
CA GLN A 162 -12.58 17.56 0.88
C GLN A 162 -11.52 16.72 0.14
N GLN A 163 -11.97 15.67 -0.52
CA GLN A 163 -11.20 14.58 -1.15
C GLN A 163 -10.41 14.95 -2.42
N GLU A 164 -9.93 16.17 -2.63
CA GLU A 164 -9.07 16.47 -3.77
C GLU A 164 -7.61 16.17 -3.41
N GLU A 165 -7.02 15.17 -4.03
CA GLU A 165 -5.59 14.86 -3.89
C GLU A 165 -4.74 15.95 -4.56
N ARG A 166 -4.24 16.89 -3.78
CA ARG A 166 -3.31 17.92 -4.22
C ARG A 166 -1.91 17.61 -3.72
N ARG A 167 -0.93 17.59 -4.60
CA ARG A 167 0.47 17.53 -4.21
C ARG A 167 1.01 18.93 -3.95
N ILE A 168 0.84 19.42 -2.73
CA ILE A 168 1.38 20.72 -2.33
C ILE A 168 2.88 20.60 -2.10
N VAL A 169 3.65 21.47 -2.72
CA VAL A 169 5.09 21.62 -2.57
C VAL A 169 5.41 23.00 -2.03
N ARG A 170 6.45 23.12 -1.21
CA ARG A 170 6.94 24.41 -0.75
C ARG A 170 7.89 25.02 -1.76
N LEU A 171 7.95 26.33 -1.79
CA LEU A 171 8.81 27.06 -2.74
C LEU A 171 10.29 26.64 -2.69
N PRO A 172 10.90 26.37 -1.52
CA PRO A 172 12.28 25.86 -1.44
C PRO A 172 12.51 24.50 -2.08
N ASP A 173 11.45 23.68 -2.20
CA ASP A 173 11.52 22.34 -2.79
C ASP A 173 11.34 22.38 -4.33
N VAL A 174 11.00 23.54 -4.89
CA VAL A 174 10.78 23.71 -6.34
C VAL A 174 12.13 23.97 -7.03
N PRO A 175 12.46 23.25 -8.11
CA PRO A 175 13.71 23.47 -8.84
C PRO A 175 13.88 24.94 -9.24
N PRO A 176 15.04 25.57 -9.00
CA PRO A 176 15.27 26.98 -9.33
C PRO A 176 15.05 27.30 -10.80
N LEU A 177 15.37 26.36 -11.71
CA LEU A 177 15.15 26.50 -13.15
C LEU A 177 13.65 26.54 -13.50
N LEU A 178 12.81 25.78 -12.80
CA LEU A 178 11.36 25.80 -12.99
C LEU A 178 10.78 27.16 -12.57
N LEU A 179 11.19 27.69 -11.42
CA LEU A 179 10.74 29.01 -10.92
C LEU A 179 11.22 30.16 -11.82
N GLY A 180 12.50 30.18 -12.16
CA GLY A 180 13.06 31.19 -13.06
C GLY A 180 12.45 31.14 -14.45
N GLY A 181 12.27 29.93 -14.97
CA GLY A 181 11.66 29.71 -16.28
C GLY A 181 10.18 30.11 -16.33
N LEU A 182 9.42 29.81 -15.28
CA LEU A 182 8.02 30.22 -15.17
C LEU A 182 7.88 31.75 -15.19
N GLN A 183 8.69 32.46 -14.40
CA GLN A 183 8.70 33.91 -14.39
C GLN A 183 9.15 34.48 -15.76
N ALA A 184 10.20 33.94 -16.35
CA ALA A 184 10.72 34.42 -17.64
C ALA A 184 9.68 34.26 -18.78
N VAL A 185 8.84 33.23 -18.74
CA VAL A 185 7.88 32.92 -19.81
C VAL A 185 6.54 33.60 -19.61
N GLU A 186 6.01 33.59 -18.37
CA GLU A 186 4.65 33.98 -18.06
C GLU A 186 4.57 35.41 -17.51
N ASP A 187 5.58 35.88 -16.74
CA ASP A 187 5.55 37.18 -16.06
C ASP A 187 6.95 37.67 -15.68
N ARG A 188 7.65 38.29 -16.63
CA ARG A 188 9.04 38.74 -16.45
C ARG A 188 9.21 39.76 -15.33
N ASP A 189 8.21 40.60 -15.14
CA ASP A 189 8.23 41.70 -14.16
C ASP A 189 7.50 41.32 -12.85
N PHE A 190 7.27 40.03 -12.59
CA PHE A 190 6.51 39.51 -11.43
C PHE A 190 6.92 40.14 -10.11
N LYS A 191 8.22 40.40 -9.91
CA LYS A 191 8.75 40.97 -8.66
C LYS A 191 8.48 42.47 -8.48
N HIS A 192 8.08 43.17 -9.55
CA HIS A 192 8.06 44.63 -9.57
C HIS A 192 6.67 45.28 -9.65
N HIS A 193 5.66 44.53 -10.14
CA HIS A 193 4.29 45.04 -10.19
C HIS A 193 3.48 44.59 -8.95
N PHE A 194 2.31 45.21 -8.77
CA PHE A 194 1.38 44.95 -7.66
C PHE A 194 0.08 44.34 -8.17
N GLY A 195 0.13 43.03 -8.55
CA GLY A 195 -0.99 42.25 -9.04
C GLY A 195 -1.34 42.47 -10.51
N ILE A 196 -1.11 43.67 -11.04
CA ILE A 196 -1.37 44.06 -12.42
C ILE A 196 -0.12 44.70 -13.00
N ASP A 197 0.26 44.31 -14.21
CA ASP A 197 1.31 44.98 -14.98
C ASP A 197 0.71 45.84 -16.09
N LEU A 198 0.62 47.15 -15.82
CA LEU A 198 0.07 48.10 -16.78
C LEU A 198 0.94 48.23 -18.02
N THR A 199 2.27 48.07 -17.89
CA THR A 199 3.22 48.15 -19.01
C THR A 199 3.07 46.96 -19.94
N ALA A 200 2.91 45.78 -19.39
CA ALA A 200 2.61 44.56 -20.17
C ALA A 200 1.27 44.64 -20.87
N ILE A 201 0.22 45.19 -20.21
CA ILE A 201 -1.11 45.37 -20.83
C ILE A 201 -1.02 46.34 -22.01
N LEU A 202 -0.34 47.48 -21.87
CA LEU A 202 -0.17 48.44 -22.96
C LEU A 202 0.62 47.84 -24.13
N ARG A 203 1.73 47.17 -23.83
CA ARG A 203 2.56 46.47 -24.82
C ARG A 203 1.77 45.39 -25.58
N ALA A 204 1.02 44.55 -24.86
CA ALA A 204 0.18 43.50 -25.45
C ALA A 204 -0.96 44.10 -26.31
N SER A 205 -1.60 45.19 -25.81
CA SER A 205 -2.65 45.90 -26.55
C SER A 205 -2.14 46.45 -27.88
N PHE A 206 -0.96 47.07 -27.88
CA PHE A 206 -0.35 47.59 -29.10
C PHE A 206 0.05 46.48 -30.09
N ALA A 207 0.66 45.37 -29.58
CA ALA A 207 1.05 44.25 -30.38
C ALA A 207 -0.17 43.57 -31.04
N ASN A 208 -1.26 43.36 -30.30
CA ASN A 208 -2.50 42.73 -30.77
C ASN A 208 -3.23 43.64 -31.78
N LEU A 209 -3.25 44.97 -31.54
CA LEU A 209 -3.83 45.92 -32.49
C LEU A 209 -3.08 45.89 -33.82
N ARG A 210 -1.74 45.82 -33.79
CA ARG A 210 -0.90 45.77 -35.00
C ARG A 210 -1.06 44.44 -35.75
N ALA A 211 -1.26 43.34 -35.02
CA ALA A 211 -1.41 42.01 -35.63
C ALA A 211 -2.84 41.72 -36.11
N GLY A 212 -3.85 42.50 -35.68
CA GLY A 212 -5.26 42.24 -35.98
C GLY A 212 -5.88 41.02 -35.26
N HIS A 213 -5.08 40.34 -34.44
CA HIS A 213 -5.52 39.23 -33.61
C HIS A 213 -4.65 39.12 -32.33
N THR A 214 -5.08 38.28 -31.36
CA THR A 214 -4.37 38.16 -30.09
C THR A 214 -3.07 37.39 -30.29
N VAL A 215 -1.93 38.06 -30.27
CA VAL A 215 -0.56 37.48 -30.37
C VAL A 215 0.18 37.52 -29.03
N GLN A 216 -0.17 38.43 -28.14
CA GLN A 216 0.50 38.61 -26.85
C GLN A 216 -0.52 38.74 -25.71
N GLY A 217 -0.30 38.03 -24.58
CA GLY A 217 -1.04 38.19 -23.34
C GLY A 217 -0.37 39.18 -22.41
N GLY A 218 -1.17 39.92 -21.63
CA GLY A 218 -0.69 40.90 -20.62
C GLY A 218 -1.21 40.55 -19.22
N SER A 219 -1.58 39.31 -18.94
CA SER A 219 -2.03 38.91 -17.61
C SER A 219 -0.85 38.42 -16.77
N THR A 220 -0.78 38.87 -15.53
CA THR A 220 0.26 38.47 -14.55
C THR A 220 0.01 37.09 -13.97
N LEU A 221 1.03 36.47 -13.33
CA LEU A 221 0.89 35.22 -12.57
C LEU A 221 -0.16 35.34 -11.49
N THR A 222 -0.24 36.48 -10.79
CA THR A 222 -1.28 36.72 -9.77
C THR A 222 -2.68 36.74 -10.38
N GLN A 223 -2.88 37.35 -11.55
CA GLN A 223 -4.16 37.30 -12.26
C GLN A 223 -4.53 35.88 -12.73
N GLN A 224 -3.55 35.10 -13.18
CA GLN A 224 -3.79 33.71 -13.56
C GLN A 224 -4.15 32.86 -12.34
N LEU A 225 -3.51 33.08 -11.18
CA LEU A 225 -3.83 32.43 -9.92
C LEU A 225 -5.26 32.73 -9.48
N VAL A 226 -5.65 34.02 -9.47
CA VAL A 226 -7.03 34.44 -9.16
C VAL A 226 -8.05 33.75 -10.06
N ARG A 227 -7.77 33.70 -11.35
CA ARG A 227 -8.65 33.02 -12.31
C ARG A 227 -8.83 31.52 -11.98
N ASN A 228 -7.75 30.85 -11.60
CA ASN A 228 -7.80 29.41 -11.28
C ASN A 228 -8.55 29.13 -9.97
N LEU A 229 -8.43 30.03 -8.96
CA LEU A 229 -8.96 29.80 -7.61
C LEU A 229 -10.41 30.27 -7.40
N PHE A 230 -10.79 31.39 -8.03
CA PHE A 230 -12.00 32.16 -7.64
C PHE A 230 -13.01 32.36 -8.76
N LEU A 231 -12.63 32.16 -10.02
CA LEU A 231 -13.44 32.57 -11.16
C LEU A 231 -13.82 31.40 -12.06
N ASP A 232 -15.05 31.46 -12.55
CA ASP A 232 -15.55 30.49 -13.53
C ASP A 232 -14.94 30.68 -14.91
N ARG A 233 -15.11 29.67 -15.81
CA ARG A 233 -14.50 29.68 -17.17
C ARG A 233 -15.17 30.63 -18.14
N GLU A 234 -16.26 31.31 -17.76
CA GLU A 234 -16.93 32.27 -18.62
C GLU A 234 -16.06 33.51 -18.92
N GLN A 235 -16.07 33.95 -20.16
CA GLN A 235 -15.28 35.12 -20.59
C GLN A 235 -16.20 36.35 -20.69
N ASN A 236 -16.28 37.16 -19.60
CA ASN A 236 -17.00 38.41 -19.58
C ASN A 236 -16.21 39.53 -18.89
N PHE A 237 -16.59 40.79 -19.11
CA PHE A 237 -15.88 41.95 -18.56
C PHE A 237 -15.92 42.02 -17.03
N SER A 238 -17.02 41.59 -16.41
CA SER A 238 -17.14 41.57 -14.95
C SER A 238 -16.14 40.61 -14.32
N ARG A 239 -15.92 39.43 -14.95
CA ARG A 239 -14.89 38.48 -14.53
C ARG A 239 -13.49 39.10 -14.58
N LYS A 240 -13.16 39.82 -15.69
CA LYS A 240 -11.82 40.44 -15.83
C LYS A 240 -11.61 41.57 -14.82
N PHE A 241 -12.67 42.31 -14.47
CA PHE A 241 -12.64 43.30 -13.40
C PHE A 241 -12.39 42.66 -12.04
N ASN A 242 -13.10 41.61 -11.71
CA ASN A 242 -12.91 40.84 -10.47
C ASN A 242 -11.50 40.22 -10.39
N GLU A 243 -11.00 39.66 -11.49
CA GLU A 243 -9.64 39.14 -11.59
C GLU A 243 -8.60 40.23 -11.24
N ALA A 244 -8.74 41.40 -11.79
CA ALA A 244 -7.84 42.54 -11.52
C ALA A 244 -7.93 42.98 -10.05
N LEU A 245 -9.12 43.17 -9.53
CA LEU A 245 -9.36 43.62 -8.15
C LEU A 245 -8.87 42.61 -7.12
N MET A 246 -9.19 41.35 -7.30
CA MET A 246 -8.73 40.26 -6.41
C MET A 246 -7.21 40.08 -6.49
N SER A 247 -6.59 40.30 -7.65
CA SER A 247 -5.12 40.25 -7.78
C SER A 247 -4.43 41.33 -6.96
N ILE A 248 -4.98 42.56 -6.92
CA ILE A 248 -4.49 43.61 -6.05
C ILE A 248 -4.68 43.26 -4.59
N LEU A 249 -5.85 42.67 -4.22
CA LEU A 249 -6.12 42.27 -2.85
C LEU A 249 -5.18 41.15 -2.36
N ILE A 250 -4.85 40.18 -3.22
CA ILE A 250 -3.86 39.15 -2.90
C ILE A 250 -2.50 39.76 -2.63
N GLU A 251 -2.02 40.62 -3.50
CA GLU A 251 -0.73 41.31 -3.35
C GLU A 251 -0.66 42.28 -2.15
N ALA A 252 -1.82 42.75 -1.67
CA ALA A 252 -1.90 43.57 -0.46
C ALA A 252 -1.72 42.74 0.84
N HIS A 253 -2.05 41.46 0.80
CA HIS A 253 -2.03 40.58 1.98
C HIS A 253 -0.87 39.58 2.00
N TYR A 254 -0.36 39.19 0.83
CA TYR A 254 0.62 38.13 0.70
C TYR A 254 1.83 38.54 -0.10
N ASP A 255 3.01 38.09 0.30
CA ASP A 255 4.25 38.34 -0.42
C ASP A 255 4.35 37.53 -1.73
N LYS A 256 5.25 37.95 -2.60
CA LYS A 256 5.50 37.33 -3.90
C LYS A 256 5.85 35.83 -3.80
N SER A 257 6.54 35.44 -2.74
CA SER A 257 6.95 34.04 -2.53
C SER A 257 5.74 33.17 -2.26
N ARG A 258 4.80 33.65 -1.43
CA ARG A 258 3.54 32.95 -1.14
C ARG A 258 2.63 32.86 -2.37
N ILE A 259 2.55 33.92 -3.16
CA ILE A 259 1.77 33.94 -4.40
C ILE A 259 2.34 32.93 -5.41
N LEU A 260 3.67 32.90 -5.54
CA LEU A 260 4.34 31.97 -6.44
C LEU A 260 4.19 30.51 -5.98
N GLU A 261 4.28 30.27 -4.67
CA GLU A 261 4.02 28.94 -4.08
C GLU A 261 2.59 28.46 -4.36
N ALA A 262 1.60 29.32 -4.14
CA ALA A 262 0.21 29.02 -4.47
C ALA A 262 0.03 28.74 -5.97
N TYR A 263 0.68 29.53 -6.84
CA TYR A 263 0.61 29.33 -8.28
C TYR A 263 1.17 27.98 -8.73
N VAL A 264 2.35 27.61 -8.23
CA VAL A 264 3.01 26.32 -8.56
C VAL A 264 2.13 25.14 -8.19
N ASN A 265 1.34 25.28 -7.13
CA ASN A 265 0.44 24.22 -6.63
C ASN A 265 -0.94 24.20 -7.30
N GLU A 266 -1.42 25.35 -7.84
CA GLU A 266 -2.81 25.48 -8.30
C GLU A 266 -2.96 25.54 -9.83
N VAL A 267 -1.90 25.81 -10.57
CA VAL A 267 -2.02 25.94 -12.03
C VAL A 267 -2.55 24.65 -12.65
N PHE A 268 -3.61 24.79 -13.48
CA PHE A 268 -4.17 23.67 -14.23
C PHE A 268 -3.22 23.27 -15.36
N LEU A 269 -2.82 21.99 -15.40
CA LEU A 269 -1.85 21.46 -16.37
C LEU A 269 -2.34 20.26 -17.19
N GLY A 270 -3.55 19.77 -16.95
CA GLY A 270 -4.09 18.66 -17.73
C GLY A 270 -5.32 18.04 -17.11
N GLN A 271 -5.77 16.93 -17.70
CA GLN A 271 -6.94 16.19 -17.24
C GLN A 271 -6.78 14.70 -17.50
N GLN A 272 -7.18 13.87 -16.54
CA GLN A 272 -7.29 12.42 -16.66
C GLN A 272 -8.74 12.01 -16.36
N GLY A 273 -9.49 11.61 -17.38
CA GLY A 273 -10.91 11.34 -17.23
C GLY A 273 -11.66 12.55 -16.70
N SER A 274 -12.33 12.42 -15.56
CA SER A 274 -13.04 13.52 -14.86
C SER A 274 -12.12 14.34 -13.94
N GLN A 275 -10.89 13.89 -13.67
CA GLN A 275 -10.00 14.54 -12.73
C GLN A 275 -9.05 15.53 -13.41
N ALA A 276 -8.95 16.73 -12.83
CA ALA A 276 -8.04 17.77 -13.26
C ALA A 276 -6.64 17.58 -12.63
N VAL A 277 -5.60 17.84 -13.42
CA VAL A 277 -4.20 17.84 -12.97
C VAL A 277 -3.84 19.25 -12.57
N HIS A 278 -3.77 19.51 -11.28
CA HIS A 278 -3.38 20.80 -10.70
C HIS A 278 -1.97 20.76 -10.11
N GLY A 279 -1.20 21.80 -10.36
CA GLY A 279 0.16 21.99 -9.87
C GLY A 279 1.25 21.22 -10.63
N PHE A 280 2.47 21.78 -10.57
CA PHE A 280 3.62 21.20 -11.28
C PHE A 280 4.05 19.85 -10.73
N ALA A 281 3.90 19.61 -9.43
CA ALA A 281 4.27 18.33 -8.83
C ALA A 281 3.38 17.18 -9.30
N ALA A 282 2.06 17.38 -9.35
CA ALA A 282 1.13 16.39 -9.89
C ALA A 282 1.35 16.18 -11.40
N ALA A 283 1.59 17.27 -12.15
CA ALA A 283 1.88 17.19 -13.58
C ALA A 283 3.19 16.46 -13.89
N SER A 284 4.23 16.63 -13.05
CA SER A 284 5.49 15.91 -13.17
C SER A 284 5.29 14.40 -13.14
N GLU A 285 4.54 13.91 -12.15
CA GLU A 285 4.27 12.48 -12.05
C GLU A 285 3.33 11.99 -13.15
N PHE A 286 2.31 12.79 -13.47
CA PHE A 286 1.35 12.46 -14.51
C PHE A 286 2.00 12.30 -15.88
N TYR A 287 2.86 13.22 -16.29
CA TYR A 287 3.47 13.20 -17.62
C TYR A 287 4.79 12.43 -17.69
N PHE A 288 5.59 12.44 -16.60
CA PHE A 288 6.95 11.88 -16.64
C PHE A 288 7.18 10.73 -15.66
N GLY A 289 6.23 10.42 -14.77
CA GLY A 289 6.33 9.33 -13.79
C GLY A 289 7.47 9.56 -12.77
N ARG A 290 7.85 10.81 -12.52
CA ARG A 290 8.92 11.20 -11.58
C ARG A 290 8.55 12.42 -10.75
N ARG A 291 9.27 12.60 -9.67
CA ARG A 291 9.06 13.75 -8.77
C ARG A 291 9.50 15.04 -9.47
N MET A 292 8.93 16.15 -9.05
CA MET A 292 9.22 17.46 -9.63
C MET A 292 10.70 17.86 -9.48
N GLU A 293 11.33 17.47 -8.35
CA GLU A 293 12.74 17.73 -8.07
C GLU A 293 13.68 17.00 -9.03
N ASP A 294 13.20 15.89 -9.62
CA ASP A 294 13.96 15.02 -10.53
C ASP A 294 13.69 15.35 -12.02
N LEU A 295 12.93 16.42 -12.31
CA LEU A 295 12.64 16.83 -13.69
C LEU A 295 13.90 17.34 -14.40
N LYS A 296 14.01 16.96 -15.66
CA LYS A 296 15.05 17.47 -16.57
C LYS A 296 14.66 18.84 -17.12
N PRO A 297 15.62 19.68 -17.53
CA PRO A 297 15.32 21.02 -18.04
C PRO A 297 14.31 21.07 -19.20
N GLN A 298 14.37 20.13 -20.13
CA GLN A 298 13.40 20.02 -21.23
C GLN A 298 11.99 19.63 -20.76
N GLU A 299 11.89 18.87 -19.67
CA GLU A 299 10.62 18.48 -19.06
C GLU A 299 9.98 19.65 -18.31
N MET A 300 10.80 20.44 -17.60
CA MET A 300 10.36 21.70 -16.98
C MET A 300 9.84 22.67 -18.05
N ALA A 301 10.57 22.82 -19.16
CA ALA A 301 10.18 23.67 -20.28
C ALA A 301 8.85 23.21 -20.91
N LEU A 302 8.59 21.90 -20.99
CA LEU A 302 7.32 21.40 -21.49
C LEU A 302 6.17 21.79 -20.55
N LEU A 303 6.29 21.55 -19.25
CA LEU A 303 5.23 21.88 -18.26
C LEU A 303 4.94 23.38 -18.26
N ILE A 304 5.97 24.24 -18.26
CA ILE A 304 5.79 25.71 -18.36
C ILE A 304 5.08 26.07 -19.67
N GLY A 305 5.48 25.45 -20.77
CA GLY A 305 4.85 25.67 -22.07
C GLY A 305 3.36 25.33 -22.10
N MET A 306 2.95 24.31 -21.34
CA MET A 306 1.57 23.87 -21.24
C MET A 306 0.67 24.83 -20.45
N VAL A 307 1.21 25.68 -19.58
CA VAL A 307 0.44 26.67 -18.78
C VAL A 307 -0.47 27.53 -19.68
N LYS A 308 0.03 27.93 -20.85
CA LYS A 308 -0.70 28.77 -21.82
C LYS A 308 -2.01 28.13 -22.32
N GLY A 309 -2.05 26.79 -22.38
CA GLY A 309 -3.20 26.06 -22.88
C GLY A 309 -3.02 24.55 -22.73
N PRO A 310 -3.26 24.00 -21.52
CA PRO A 310 -2.94 22.62 -21.20
C PRO A 310 -3.60 21.60 -22.14
N SER A 311 -4.88 21.80 -22.47
CA SER A 311 -5.59 20.90 -23.39
C SER A 311 -5.12 21.03 -24.84
N TYR A 312 -4.63 22.21 -25.25
CA TYR A 312 -4.15 22.46 -26.61
C TYR A 312 -2.72 21.95 -26.84
N TYR A 313 -1.90 21.97 -25.78
CA TYR A 313 -0.52 21.50 -25.80
C TYR A 313 -0.34 20.17 -25.06
N ASP A 314 -1.41 19.41 -24.85
CA ASP A 314 -1.33 18.07 -24.24
C ASP A 314 -0.39 17.17 -25.04
N PRO A 315 0.76 16.74 -24.48
CA PRO A 315 1.78 16.01 -25.22
C PRO A 315 1.37 14.59 -25.61
N ARG A 316 0.31 14.05 -24.98
CA ARG A 316 -0.25 12.73 -25.31
C ARG A 316 -1.19 12.79 -26.50
N ARG A 317 -1.90 13.91 -26.65
CA ARG A 317 -2.88 14.11 -27.72
C ARG A 317 -2.27 14.84 -28.94
N TYR A 318 -1.36 15.80 -28.66
CA TYR A 318 -0.80 16.70 -29.67
C TYR A 318 0.72 16.85 -29.50
N PRO A 319 1.50 15.77 -29.70
CA PRO A 319 2.95 15.75 -29.43
C PRO A 319 3.72 16.81 -30.21
N ASP A 320 3.38 17.07 -31.48
CA ASP A 320 4.09 18.06 -32.30
C ASP A 320 3.88 19.50 -31.80
N ARG A 321 2.67 19.83 -31.36
CA ARG A 321 2.37 21.14 -30.75
C ARG A 321 3.11 21.30 -29.43
N ALA A 322 3.12 20.26 -28.59
CA ALA A 322 3.83 20.22 -27.35
C ALA A 322 5.35 20.38 -27.55
N LEU A 323 5.92 19.67 -28.52
CA LEU A 323 7.32 19.76 -28.90
C LEU A 323 7.70 21.18 -29.36
N SER A 324 6.92 21.76 -30.25
CA SER A 324 7.13 23.11 -30.75
C SER A 324 7.06 24.13 -29.62
N ARG A 325 6.07 24.00 -28.72
CA ARG A 325 5.90 24.91 -27.57
C ARG A 325 7.03 24.76 -26.54
N ARG A 326 7.46 23.52 -26.25
CA ARG A 326 8.64 23.26 -25.40
C ARG A 326 9.89 23.94 -25.95
N ASN A 327 10.14 23.80 -27.25
CA ASN A 327 11.32 24.37 -27.88
C ASN A 327 11.32 25.91 -27.79
N LEU A 328 10.16 26.53 -27.94
CA LEU A 328 10.01 27.97 -27.77
C LEU A 328 10.29 28.42 -26.32
N VAL A 329 9.91 27.63 -25.31
CA VAL A 329 10.25 27.92 -23.92
C VAL A 329 11.76 27.75 -23.66
N LEU A 330 12.40 26.75 -24.26
CA LEU A 330 13.86 26.57 -24.20
C LEU A 330 14.61 27.76 -24.84
N ASP A 331 14.08 28.34 -25.93
CA ASP A 331 14.63 29.57 -26.51
C ASP A 331 14.56 30.74 -25.53
N GLN A 332 13.44 30.89 -24.83
CA GLN A 332 13.28 31.91 -23.80
C GLN A 332 14.23 31.71 -22.60
N PHE A 333 14.53 30.44 -22.24
CA PHE A 333 15.54 30.13 -21.22
C PHE A 333 16.93 30.58 -21.63
N VAL A 334 17.28 30.42 -22.93
CA VAL A 334 18.55 30.93 -23.48
C VAL A 334 18.56 32.45 -23.52
N GLU A 335 17.49 33.08 -24.00
CA GLU A 335 17.37 34.55 -24.07
C GLU A 335 17.50 35.21 -22.69
N THR A 336 17.01 34.57 -21.65
CA THR A 336 17.04 35.09 -20.26
C THR A 336 18.29 34.65 -19.49
N GLY A 337 19.19 33.88 -20.11
CA GLY A 337 20.44 33.43 -19.50
C GLY A 337 20.27 32.32 -18.43
N LEU A 338 19.10 31.67 -18.38
CA LEU A 338 18.84 30.53 -17.47
C LEU A 338 19.60 29.27 -17.86
N ILE A 339 19.85 29.11 -19.18
CA ILE A 339 20.68 28.05 -19.73
C ILE A 339 21.56 28.59 -20.86
N SER A 340 22.66 27.91 -21.18
CA SER A 340 23.52 28.32 -22.31
C SER A 340 22.88 27.94 -23.66
N ALA A 341 23.35 28.55 -24.76
CA ALA A 341 22.88 28.25 -26.10
C ALA A 341 23.13 26.77 -26.49
N ASP A 342 24.28 26.20 -26.11
CA ASP A 342 24.64 24.81 -26.34
C ASP A 342 23.71 23.85 -25.57
N GLN A 343 23.40 24.17 -24.32
CA GLN A 343 22.42 23.43 -23.52
C GLN A 343 21.03 23.48 -24.14
N GLY A 344 20.61 24.68 -24.60
CA GLY A 344 19.34 24.86 -25.29
C GLY A 344 19.22 23.98 -26.55
N ALA A 345 20.29 23.95 -27.37
CA ALA A 345 20.34 23.09 -28.56
C ALA A 345 20.28 21.60 -28.19
N ALA A 346 21.05 21.17 -27.20
CA ALA A 346 21.04 19.79 -26.71
C ALA A 346 19.66 19.34 -26.19
N TYR A 347 18.99 20.17 -25.37
CA TYR A 347 17.67 19.87 -24.83
C TYR A 347 16.57 19.83 -25.91
N LYS A 348 16.66 20.67 -26.94
CA LYS A 348 15.73 20.63 -28.08
C LYS A 348 15.83 19.33 -28.87
N ALA A 349 17.03 18.74 -28.98
CA ALA A 349 17.25 17.47 -29.68
C ALA A 349 16.66 16.26 -28.95
N THR A 350 16.27 16.40 -27.67
CA THR A 350 15.70 15.30 -26.89
C THR A 350 14.20 15.09 -27.20
N PRO A 351 13.69 13.84 -27.14
CA PRO A 351 12.25 13.59 -27.25
C PRO A 351 11.50 14.19 -26.05
N LEU A 352 10.15 14.21 -26.11
CA LEU A 352 9.31 14.74 -25.02
C LEU A 352 9.45 13.95 -23.71
N GLY A 353 9.78 12.66 -23.78
CA GLY A 353 10.06 11.84 -22.60
C GLY A 353 8.84 11.51 -21.74
N ILE A 354 7.63 11.67 -22.29
CA ILE A 354 6.38 11.39 -21.56
C ILE A 354 6.17 9.88 -21.37
N VAL A 355 5.57 9.50 -20.25
CA VAL A 355 5.15 8.11 -19.99
C VAL A 355 3.74 7.86 -20.54
N THR A 356 3.57 6.71 -21.19
CA THR A 356 2.31 6.37 -21.88
C THR A 356 1.16 6.15 -20.89
N ASN A 357 1.45 5.62 -19.71
CA ASN A 357 0.48 5.23 -18.69
C ASN A 357 0.65 6.03 -17.38
N GLY A 358 1.13 7.27 -17.44
CA GLY A 358 1.19 8.12 -16.25
C GLY A 358 -0.19 8.29 -15.66
N GLN A 359 -0.35 7.86 -14.45
CA GLN A 359 -1.56 8.09 -13.66
C GLN A 359 -1.27 9.19 -12.65
N LEU A 360 -2.29 10.00 -12.35
CA LEU A 360 -2.21 10.83 -11.15
C LEU A 360 -1.94 9.91 -9.97
N PRO A 361 -1.07 10.29 -9.04
CA PRO A 361 -0.91 9.56 -7.81
C PRO A 361 -2.19 9.72 -7.00
N HIS A 362 -3.16 8.86 -7.28
CA HIS A 362 -4.28 8.59 -6.41
C HIS A 362 -3.72 7.82 -5.21
N ASN A 363 -4.48 7.75 -4.13
CA ASN A 363 -4.29 6.76 -3.11
C ASN A 363 -4.11 5.39 -3.80
N ARG A 364 -2.85 5.05 -4.10
CA ARG A 364 -2.50 3.89 -4.93
C ARG A 364 -2.89 2.59 -4.24
N PHE A 365 -3.08 2.64 -2.91
CA PHE A 365 -3.38 1.48 -2.07
C PHE A 365 -4.54 1.80 -1.12
N PRO A 366 -5.77 2.03 -1.65
CA PRO A 366 -6.91 2.49 -0.86
C PRO A 366 -7.24 1.55 0.30
N ALA A 367 -7.15 0.25 0.08
CA ALA A 367 -7.40 -0.75 1.12
C ALA A 367 -6.40 -0.66 2.29
N PHE A 368 -5.11 -0.47 2.00
CA PHE A 368 -4.09 -0.28 3.02
C PHE A 368 -4.26 1.07 3.74
N MET A 369 -4.55 2.13 3.00
CA MET A 369 -4.74 3.48 3.54
C MET A 369 -5.96 3.58 4.46
N GLN A 370 -6.98 2.75 4.27
CA GLN A 370 -8.12 2.67 5.19
C GLN A 370 -7.66 2.18 6.58
N LEU A 371 -6.80 1.15 6.64
CA LEU A 371 -6.23 0.69 7.91
C LEU A 371 -5.31 1.74 8.55
N VAL A 372 -4.45 2.40 7.74
CA VAL A 372 -3.60 3.50 8.22
C VAL A 372 -4.45 4.59 8.86
N ARG A 373 -5.51 5.06 8.17
CA ARG A 373 -6.43 6.07 8.72
C ARG A 373 -7.06 5.60 10.03
N ALA A 374 -7.58 4.39 10.09
CA ALA A 374 -8.19 3.84 11.31
C ALA A 374 -7.22 3.84 12.50
N GLN A 375 -5.93 3.60 12.26
CA GLN A 375 -4.93 3.59 13.32
C GLN A 375 -4.48 4.99 13.75
N ILE A 376 -4.31 5.93 12.82
CA ILE A 376 -3.81 7.27 13.19
C ILE A 376 -4.90 8.19 13.74
N THR A 377 -6.16 8.04 13.34
CA THR A 377 -7.27 8.86 13.86
C THR A 377 -7.60 8.58 15.32
N SER A 378 -7.07 7.49 15.90
CA SER A 378 -7.17 7.28 17.35
C SER A 378 -6.26 8.21 18.15
N ASP A 379 -5.20 8.75 17.55
CA ASP A 379 -4.17 9.57 18.21
C ASP A 379 -4.13 11.03 17.72
N PHE A 380 -4.63 11.30 16.52
CA PHE A 380 -4.60 12.61 15.87
C PHE A 380 -5.98 12.96 15.32
N ASP A 381 -6.43 14.18 15.56
CA ASP A 381 -7.66 14.70 14.98
C ASP A 381 -7.49 15.07 13.49
N ASP A 382 -8.61 15.23 12.78
CA ASP A 382 -8.63 15.51 11.35
C ASP A 382 -7.97 16.88 11.03
N GLU A 383 -8.02 17.85 11.91
CA GLU A 383 -7.39 19.16 11.73
C GLU A 383 -5.86 19.03 11.75
N THR A 384 -5.32 18.32 12.73
CA THR A 384 -3.89 18.02 12.84
C THR A 384 -3.38 17.21 11.65
N LEU A 385 -4.15 16.21 11.20
CA LEU A 385 -3.78 15.40 10.02
C LEU A 385 -3.84 16.21 8.72
N SER A 386 -4.70 17.20 8.65
CA SER A 386 -4.87 18.01 7.43
C SER A 386 -3.88 19.15 7.29
N ASN A 387 -3.50 19.76 8.42
CA ASN A 387 -2.75 21.02 8.45
C ASN A 387 -1.40 20.92 9.17
N GLY A 388 -1.14 19.78 9.84
CA GLY A 388 0.01 19.64 10.74
C GLY A 388 1.36 19.41 10.06
N ASN A 389 1.46 19.37 8.73
CA ASN A 389 2.71 19.09 7.99
C ASN A 389 3.44 17.85 8.50
N LEU A 390 2.68 16.81 8.84
CA LEU A 390 3.21 15.58 9.40
C LEU A 390 3.74 14.65 8.30
N SER A 391 4.66 13.79 8.68
CA SER A 391 5.09 12.66 7.86
C SER A 391 4.81 11.36 8.61
N VAL A 392 3.90 10.56 8.07
CA VAL A 392 3.52 9.25 8.61
C VAL A 392 4.29 8.16 7.88
N PHE A 393 5.05 7.39 8.62
CA PHE A 393 5.80 6.24 8.11
C PHE A 393 4.99 4.98 8.38
N THR A 394 4.66 4.26 7.32
CA THR A 394 3.88 3.03 7.41
C THR A 394 4.78 1.80 7.35
N THR A 395 4.16 0.65 7.50
CA THR A 395 4.80 -0.66 7.33
C THR A 395 4.66 -1.19 5.90
N LEU A 396 3.96 -0.48 5.01
CA LEU A 396 3.72 -0.93 3.64
C LEU A 396 5.04 -1.32 2.95
N ASP A 397 5.07 -2.53 2.42
CA ASP A 397 6.10 -3.03 1.53
C ASP A 397 5.62 -2.94 0.08
N PRO A 398 6.18 -2.03 -0.75
CA PRO A 398 5.73 -1.88 -2.13
C PRO A 398 5.80 -3.16 -2.97
N ALA A 399 6.83 -3.98 -2.77
CA ALA A 399 6.97 -5.23 -3.51
C ALA A 399 5.91 -6.25 -3.07
N ALA A 400 5.71 -6.42 -1.75
CA ALA A 400 4.69 -7.32 -1.22
C ALA A 400 3.28 -6.90 -1.69
N GLN A 401 2.97 -5.60 -1.66
CA GLN A 401 1.67 -5.09 -2.09
C GLN A 401 1.42 -5.35 -3.58
N LEU A 402 2.36 -4.97 -4.44
CA LEU A 402 2.19 -5.13 -5.89
C LEU A 402 2.17 -6.60 -6.31
N TYR A 403 2.98 -7.45 -5.66
CA TYR A 403 2.95 -8.89 -5.94
C TYR A 403 1.67 -9.55 -5.43
N ALA A 404 1.10 -9.10 -4.30
CA ALA A 404 -0.19 -9.59 -3.81
C ALA A 404 -1.34 -9.21 -4.76
N GLU A 405 -1.37 -7.97 -5.27
CA GLU A 405 -2.33 -7.53 -6.28
C GLU A 405 -2.22 -8.37 -7.56
N GLN A 406 -0.98 -8.57 -8.06
CA GLN A 406 -0.73 -9.40 -9.24
C GLN A 406 -1.12 -10.86 -9.02
N ALA A 407 -0.85 -11.43 -7.85
CA ALA A 407 -1.20 -12.80 -7.50
C ALA A 407 -2.71 -13.02 -7.56
N ILE A 408 -3.50 -12.10 -7.01
CA ILE A 408 -4.96 -12.14 -7.07
C ILE A 408 -5.45 -12.04 -8.52
N THR A 409 -4.97 -11.04 -9.27
CA THR A 409 -5.40 -10.83 -10.66
C THR A 409 -5.02 -12.02 -11.56
N THR A 410 -3.80 -12.53 -11.43
CA THR A 410 -3.33 -13.70 -12.19
C THR A 410 -4.17 -14.93 -11.87
N THR A 411 -4.45 -15.17 -10.60
CA THR A 411 -5.27 -16.31 -10.16
C THR A 411 -6.69 -16.18 -10.67
N ALA A 412 -7.34 -15.03 -10.49
CA ALA A 412 -8.70 -14.79 -10.96
C ALA A 412 -8.80 -15.04 -12.48
N ASN A 413 -7.86 -14.51 -13.27
CA ASN A 413 -7.83 -14.74 -14.72
C ASN A 413 -7.66 -16.22 -15.08
N SER A 414 -6.86 -16.97 -14.32
CA SER A 414 -6.64 -18.42 -14.58
C SER A 414 -7.87 -19.29 -14.29
N LEU A 415 -8.80 -18.80 -13.48
CA LEU A 415 -10.02 -19.51 -13.08
C LEU A 415 -11.19 -19.31 -14.07
N GLY A 416 -11.02 -18.48 -15.12
CA GLY A 416 -12.03 -18.17 -16.12
C GLY A 416 -13.34 -17.67 -15.50
N LYS A 417 -14.49 -18.20 -15.92
CA LYS A 417 -15.82 -17.74 -15.44
C LYS A 417 -15.97 -17.74 -13.91
N ARG A 418 -15.32 -18.68 -13.20
CA ARG A 418 -15.33 -18.68 -11.73
C ARG A 418 -14.57 -17.48 -11.15
N GLY A 419 -13.42 -17.17 -11.75
CA GLY A 419 -12.63 -16.00 -11.36
C GLY A 419 -13.29 -14.67 -11.74
N GLU A 420 -13.98 -14.61 -12.88
CA GLU A 420 -14.78 -13.42 -13.26
C GLU A 420 -15.85 -13.10 -12.22
N ALA A 421 -16.57 -14.14 -11.74
CA ALA A 421 -17.65 -14.01 -10.77
C ALA A 421 -17.16 -13.78 -9.33
N ALA A 422 -15.94 -14.22 -9.00
CA ALA A 422 -15.37 -14.10 -7.67
C ALA A 422 -14.81 -12.71 -7.40
N GLN A 423 -14.79 -12.33 -6.13
CA GLN A 423 -13.98 -11.29 -5.55
C GLN A 423 -12.84 -11.90 -4.73
N ALA A 424 -11.88 -11.08 -4.33
CA ALA A 424 -10.75 -11.54 -3.57
C ALA A 424 -10.24 -10.50 -2.58
N ALA A 425 -9.55 -10.97 -1.55
CA ALA A 425 -8.83 -10.13 -0.61
C ALA A 425 -7.56 -10.83 -0.15
N ALA A 426 -6.55 -10.04 0.23
CA ALA A 426 -5.33 -10.55 0.84
C ALA A 426 -4.82 -9.60 1.92
N VAL A 427 -4.20 -10.19 2.94
CA VAL A 427 -3.42 -9.47 3.96
C VAL A 427 -2.07 -10.18 4.06
N VAL A 428 -0.98 -9.41 3.95
CA VAL A 428 0.39 -9.91 4.12
C VAL A 428 1.02 -9.18 5.29
N THR A 429 1.65 -9.94 6.20
CA THR A 429 2.32 -9.38 7.39
C THR A 429 3.73 -9.93 7.52
N GLU A 430 4.58 -9.22 8.24
CA GLU A 430 5.85 -9.73 8.73
C GLU A 430 5.60 -10.67 9.90
N ALA A 431 6.06 -11.92 9.77
CA ALA A 431 5.72 -12.99 10.70
C ALA A 431 6.16 -12.72 12.14
N GLN A 432 7.31 -12.05 12.34
CA GLN A 432 7.91 -11.84 13.65
C GLN A 432 7.43 -10.57 14.36
N THR A 433 6.83 -9.60 13.64
CA THR A 433 6.49 -8.28 14.20
C THR A 433 5.02 -7.92 14.13
N GLY A 434 4.24 -8.58 13.28
CA GLY A 434 2.85 -8.21 13.01
C GLY A 434 2.70 -6.94 12.15
N ALA A 435 3.81 -6.44 11.58
CA ALA A 435 3.76 -5.32 10.64
C ALA A 435 2.97 -5.72 9.38
N VAL A 436 1.92 -4.95 9.05
CA VAL A 436 1.11 -5.19 7.86
C VAL A 436 1.85 -4.63 6.65
N LEU A 437 2.30 -5.53 5.77
CA LEU A 437 3.11 -5.20 4.60
C LEU A 437 2.27 -4.92 3.36
N ALA A 438 1.09 -5.58 3.25
CA ALA A 438 0.17 -5.38 2.14
C ALA A 438 -1.27 -5.68 2.54
N ILE A 439 -2.21 -4.93 1.93
CA ILE A 439 -3.65 -5.20 1.99
C ILE A 439 -4.24 -5.04 0.59
N VAL A 440 -4.89 -6.08 0.13
CA VAL A 440 -5.66 -6.07 -1.12
C VAL A 440 -7.13 -6.29 -0.76
N GLY A 441 -7.99 -5.31 -1.05
CA GLY A 441 -9.42 -5.34 -0.66
C GLY A 441 -10.36 -5.74 -1.79
N SER A 442 -9.85 -5.92 -3.01
CA SER A 442 -10.61 -6.25 -4.22
C SER A 442 -9.73 -7.00 -5.21
N LYS A 443 -10.33 -7.79 -6.11
CA LYS A 443 -9.58 -8.40 -7.22
C LYS A 443 -9.05 -7.38 -8.23
N GLU A 444 -9.59 -6.17 -8.20
CA GLU A 444 -9.20 -5.07 -9.09
C GLU A 444 -8.30 -4.10 -8.33
N PRO A 445 -7.02 -3.98 -8.74
CA PRO A 445 -6.08 -3.09 -8.07
C PRO A 445 -6.57 -1.64 -8.08
N GLY A 446 -6.42 -0.96 -6.93
CA GLY A 446 -6.81 0.45 -6.80
C GLY A 446 -8.30 0.71 -6.63
N ASP A 447 -9.14 -0.34 -6.51
CA ASP A 447 -10.56 -0.20 -6.21
C ASP A 447 -10.75 0.54 -4.88
N GLN A 448 -11.53 1.63 -4.92
CA GLN A 448 -11.84 2.47 -3.76
C GLN A 448 -13.18 2.10 -3.10
N GLY A 449 -13.80 1.02 -3.56
CA GLY A 449 -15.08 0.54 -3.06
C GLY A 449 -14.97 -0.23 -1.74
N PHE A 450 -15.79 -1.25 -1.58
CA PHE A 450 -15.85 -2.08 -0.38
C PHE A 450 -14.55 -2.86 -0.15
N ASN A 451 -13.91 -2.61 0.98
CA ASN A 451 -12.65 -3.25 1.36
C ASN A 451 -12.89 -4.62 2.02
N ARG A 452 -12.84 -5.66 1.22
CA ARG A 452 -13.11 -7.03 1.71
C ARG A 452 -12.08 -7.52 2.71
N ALA A 453 -10.86 -7.00 2.68
CA ALA A 453 -9.83 -7.39 3.64
C ALA A 453 -10.16 -6.95 5.07
N LEU A 454 -10.84 -5.82 5.25
CA LEU A 454 -11.18 -5.25 6.56
C LEU A 454 -12.64 -5.50 6.95
N ASP A 455 -13.57 -5.34 5.99
CA ASP A 455 -14.99 -5.17 6.29
C ASP A 455 -15.85 -6.40 5.96
N ALA A 456 -15.38 -7.31 5.08
CA ALA A 456 -16.11 -8.53 4.81
C ALA A 456 -16.16 -9.43 6.06
N ARG A 457 -17.31 -10.05 6.27
CA ARG A 457 -17.51 -11.07 7.32
C ARG A 457 -17.91 -12.35 6.64
N ARG A 458 -17.05 -13.36 6.74
CA ARG A 458 -17.22 -14.64 6.03
C ARG A 458 -16.82 -15.81 6.93
N PRO A 459 -17.54 -16.95 6.87
CA PRO A 459 -17.16 -18.15 7.60
C PRO A 459 -15.74 -18.58 7.23
N ILE A 460 -14.88 -18.75 8.26
CA ILE A 460 -13.47 -19.11 8.04
C ILE A 460 -13.27 -20.60 7.71
N GLY A 461 -14.29 -21.44 7.97
CA GLY A 461 -14.21 -22.86 7.72
C GLY A 461 -13.02 -23.51 8.41
N SER A 462 -12.38 -24.43 7.74
CA SER A 462 -11.26 -25.20 8.29
C SER A 462 -10.03 -24.39 8.71
N LEU A 463 -10.00 -23.06 8.52
CA LEU A 463 -8.94 -22.22 9.08
C LEU A 463 -8.95 -22.19 10.62
N VAL A 464 -10.07 -22.51 11.27
CA VAL A 464 -10.14 -22.59 12.75
C VAL A 464 -9.39 -23.80 13.31
N LYS A 465 -9.24 -24.87 12.53
CA LYS A 465 -8.74 -26.18 13.03
C LYS A 465 -7.35 -26.09 13.70
N PRO A 466 -6.32 -25.43 13.14
CA PRO A 466 -5.03 -25.32 13.85
C PRO A 466 -5.15 -24.76 15.26
N LEU A 467 -6.11 -23.87 15.51
CA LEU A 467 -6.34 -23.27 16.83
C LEU A 467 -7.02 -24.27 17.79
N VAL A 468 -7.92 -25.11 17.30
CA VAL A 468 -8.50 -26.21 18.08
C VAL A 468 -7.41 -27.19 18.51
N TYR A 469 -6.53 -27.57 17.60
CA TYR A 469 -5.40 -28.46 17.87
C TYR A 469 -4.37 -27.80 18.80
N LEU A 470 -4.14 -26.50 18.68
CA LEU A 470 -3.27 -25.76 19.60
C LEU A 470 -3.78 -25.83 21.03
N VAL A 471 -5.07 -25.59 21.25
CA VAL A 471 -5.68 -25.67 22.59
C VAL A 471 -5.57 -27.07 23.19
N ALA A 472 -5.64 -28.14 22.37
CA ALA A 472 -5.38 -29.50 22.80
C ALA A 472 -3.94 -29.70 23.24
N LEU A 473 -3.00 -29.37 22.33
CA LEU A 473 -1.56 -29.55 22.49
C LEU A 473 -0.94 -28.63 23.57
N ALA A 474 -1.67 -27.60 24.02
CA ALA A 474 -1.33 -26.83 25.21
C ALA A 474 -1.37 -27.64 26.52
N ASN A 475 -1.93 -28.86 26.48
CA ASN A 475 -1.85 -29.83 27.55
C ASN A 475 -1.03 -31.08 27.09
N PRO A 476 0.31 -30.99 27.07
CA PRO A 476 1.16 -32.03 26.50
C PRO A 476 1.22 -33.32 27.31
N GLN A 477 0.71 -33.31 28.56
CA GLN A 477 0.56 -34.55 29.36
C GLN A 477 -0.60 -35.41 28.88
N ARG A 478 -1.56 -34.83 28.18
CA ARG A 478 -2.74 -35.53 27.67
C ARG A 478 -2.69 -35.72 26.14
N TRP A 479 -2.12 -34.78 25.42
CA TRP A 479 -2.19 -34.74 23.98
C TRP A 479 -0.82 -34.53 23.33
N ASN A 480 -0.53 -35.31 22.31
CA ASN A 480 0.56 -35.14 21.38
C ASN A 480 0.08 -35.41 19.95
N LEU A 481 0.89 -35.14 18.94
CA LEU A 481 0.51 -35.32 17.52
C LEU A 481 0.18 -36.75 17.13
N GLY A 482 0.67 -37.74 17.85
CA GLY A 482 0.34 -39.16 17.65
C GLY A 482 -0.89 -39.64 18.42
N SER A 483 -1.42 -38.82 19.33
CA SER A 483 -2.60 -39.20 20.14
C SER A 483 -3.78 -39.59 19.25
N PRO A 484 -4.50 -40.71 19.56
CA PRO A 484 -5.66 -41.09 18.80
C PRO A 484 -6.83 -40.14 19.02
N VAL A 485 -7.53 -39.81 17.94
CA VAL A 485 -8.78 -39.04 17.92
C VAL A 485 -9.81 -39.74 17.06
N GLU A 486 -11.06 -39.67 17.47
CA GLU A 486 -12.12 -40.32 16.72
C GLU A 486 -12.56 -39.50 15.51
N ASP A 487 -12.48 -40.09 14.30
CA ASP A 487 -13.08 -39.60 13.08
C ASP A 487 -14.36 -40.38 12.76
N SER A 488 -15.25 -40.52 13.77
CA SER A 488 -16.49 -41.25 13.69
C SER A 488 -17.70 -40.31 13.50
N PRO A 489 -18.80 -40.81 12.85
CA PRO A 489 -19.99 -40.01 12.61
C PRO A 489 -20.60 -39.44 13.88
N ILE A 490 -21.00 -38.18 13.81
CA ILE A 490 -21.60 -37.42 14.90
C ILE A 490 -23.03 -37.04 14.52
N SER A 491 -23.96 -37.17 15.49
CA SER A 491 -25.33 -36.70 15.34
C SER A 491 -25.77 -35.99 16.62
N MET A 492 -26.05 -34.70 16.53
CA MET A 492 -26.42 -33.86 17.67
C MET A 492 -27.72 -33.12 17.41
N ARG A 493 -28.60 -33.10 18.41
CA ARG A 493 -29.81 -32.28 18.35
C ARG A 493 -29.49 -30.81 18.65
N GLN A 494 -29.87 -29.92 17.75
CA GLN A 494 -29.69 -28.48 17.93
C GLN A 494 -30.85 -27.90 18.80
N PRO A 495 -30.65 -26.67 19.35
CA PRO A 495 -31.70 -26.01 20.14
C PRO A 495 -33.01 -25.80 19.39
N ASP A 496 -32.97 -25.66 18.08
CA ASP A 496 -34.15 -25.54 17.19
C ASP A 496 -34.85 -26.89 16.89
N GLY A 497 -34.31 -27.99 17.45
CA GLY A 497 -34.85 -29.35 17.27
C GLY A 497 -34.33 -30.05 16.02
N THR A 498 -33.57 -29.43 15.16
CA THR A 498 -32.95 -30.07 13.99
C THR A 498 -31.79 -30.97 14.40
N MET A 499 -31.48 -31.97 13.59
CA MET A 499 -30.31 -32.83 13.79
C MET A 499 -29.14 -32.30 12.98
N TRP A 500 -28.05 -32.01 13.64
CA TRP A 500 -26.79 -31.66 13.01
C TRP A 500 -25.93 -32.91 12.84
N THR A 501 -25.64 -33.23 11.58
CA THR A 501 -24.88 -34.43 11.20
C THR A 501 -23.73 -34.04 10.28
N PRO A 502 -22.63 -33.48 10.84
CA PRO A 502 -21.47 -33.09 10.05
C PRO A 502 -20.83 -34.30 9.37
N LYS A 503 -20.12 -34.02 8.26
CA LYS A 503 -19.39 -35.04 7.51
C LYS A 503 -18.00 -34.52 7.16
N ASN A 504 -17.09 -35.43 6.86
CA ASN A 504 -15.86 -35.08 6.15
C ASN A 504 -16.16 -34.65 4.71
N ASP A 505 -15.26 -33.86 4.10
CA ASP A 505 -15.49 -33.35 2.74
C ASP A 505 -15.57 -34.46 1.70
N GLU A 506 -14.82 -35.57 1.89
CA GLU A 506 -14.90 -36.78 1.09
C GLU A 506 -16.15 -37.64 1.40
N GLY A 507 -16.83 -37.38 2.50
CA GLY A 507 -18.01 -38.09 2.94
C GLY A 507 -17.75 -39.35 3.81
N ASP A 508 -16.53 -39.84 3.85
CA ASP A 508 -16.10 -41.03 4.59
C ASP A 508 -15.69 -40.69 6.03
N SER A 509 -15.70 -41.69 6.91
CA SER A 509 -15.16 -41.63 8.26
C SER A 509 -14.07 -42.70 8.42
N HIS A 510 -13.05 -42.41 9.20
CA HIS A 510 -11.81 -43.19 9.27
C HIS A 510 -11.66 -43.94 10.61
N GLY A 511 -12.64 -43.83 11.50
CA GLY A 511 -12.56 -44.42 12.84
C GLY A 511 -11.55 -43.68 13.72
N GLU A 512 -10.75 -44.43 14.48
CA GLU A 512 -9.68 -43.83 15.31
C GLU A 512 -8.44 -43.50 14.45
N VAL A 513 -8.01 -42.26 14.47
CA VAL A 513 -6.89 -41.75 13.64
C VAL A 513 -5.91 -40.97 14.50
N PRO A 514 -4.62 -40.91 14.12
CA PRO A 514 -3.67 -40.04 14.81
C PRO A 514 -4.08 -38.54 14.67
N MET A 515 -3.92 -37.79 15.73
CA MET A 515 -4.27 -36.37 15.78
C MET A 515 -3.68 -35.60 14.59
N ILE A 516 -2.42 -35.83 14.22
CA ILE A 516 -1.77 -35.19 13.08
C ILE A 516 -2.51 -35.40 11.77
N ASP A 517 -3.02 -36.60 11.50
CA ASP A 517 -3.69 -36.93 10.24
C ASP A 517 -5.04 -36.20 10.13
N GLY A 518 -5.78 -36.06 11.24
CA GLY A 518 -6.98 -35.23 11.30
C GLY A 518 -6.75 -33.79 10.91
N LEU A 519 -5.58 -33.20 11.27
CA LEU A 519 -5.22 -31.83 10.87
C LEU A 519 -4.69 -31.77 9.43
N VAL A 520 -3.84 -32.72 9.04
CA VAL A 520 -3.18 -32.76 7.71
C VAL A 520 -4.22 -32.95 6.60
N HIS A 521 -5.15 -33.86 6.78
CA HIS A 521 -6.25 -34.12 5.83
C HIS A 521 -7.46 -33.21 6.07
N SER A 522 -7.44 -32.44 7.15
CA SER A 522 -8.53 -31.50 7.47
C SER A 522 -9.87 -32.21 7.77
N TRP A 523 -9.85 -33.39 8.40
CA TRP A 523 -11.07 -34.11 8.72
C TRP A 523 -11.94 -33.35 9.73
N ASN A 524 -13.20 -33.20 9.39
CA ASN A 524 -14.16 -32.48 10.18
C ASN A 524 -14.54 -33.25 11.46
N LEU A 525 -14.82 -34.55 11.32
CA LEU A 525 -15.28 -35.40 12.43
C LEU A 525 -14.19 -35.53 13.51
N ALA A 526 -12.94 -35.77 13.11
CA ALA A 526 -11.80 -35.80 14.04
C ALA A 526 -11.64 -34.47 14.81
N THR A 527 -11.77 -33.34 14.14
CA THR A 527 -11.66 -32.00 14.78
C THR A 527 -12.82 -31.72 15.72
N ILE A 528 -14.06 -32.11 15.37
CA ILE A 528 -15.24 -31.93 16.23
C ILE A 528 -15.10 -32.79 17.49
N ASN A 529 -14.78 -34.07 17.33
CA ASN A 529 -14.60 -34.97 18.48
C ASN A 529 -13.50 -34.53 19.41
N LEU A 530 -12.33 -34.07 18.86
CA LEU A 530 -11.27 -33.49 19.64
C LEU A 530 -11.73 -32.21 20.38
N GLY A 531 -12.36 -31.28 19.68
CA GLY A 531 -12.82 -30.01 20.27
C GLY A 531 -13.92 -30.21 21.33
N MET A 532 -14.80 -31.17 21.16
CA MET A 532 -15.77 -31.55 22.19
C MET A 532 -15.11 -32.16 23.43
N ASN A 533 -14.04 -32.97 23.27
CA ASN A 533 -13.23 -33.50 24.36
C ASN A 533 -12.49 -32.44 25.17
N ILE A 534 -12.03 -31.35 24.50
CA ILE A 534 -11.36 -30.21 25.11
C ILE A 534 -12.38 -29.30 25.81
N GLY A 535 -13.57 -29.20 25.25
CA GLY A 535 -14.65 -28.30 25.62
C GLY A 535 -14.71 -27.05 24.72
N VAL A 536 -15.83 -26.88 24.02
CA VAL A 536 -16.06 -25.74 23.08
C VAL A 536 -15.90 -24.39 23.76
N ALA A 537 -16.29 -24.27 25.05
CA ALA A 537 -16.15 -23.05 25.82
C ALA A 537 -14.68 -22.60 25.97
N ARG A 538 -13.74 -23.55 26.13
CA ARG A 538 -12.30 -23.25 26.21
C ARG A 538 -11.77 -22.70 24.90
N ILE A 539 -12.19 -23.29 23.77
CA ILE A 539 -11.83 -22.84 22.43
C ILE A 539 -12.41 -21.45 22.18
N LYS A 540 -13.68 -21.22 22.55
CA LYS A 540 -14.30 -19.88 22.51
C LYS A 540 -13.46 -18.85 23.26
N SER A 541 -13.14 -19.12 24.53
CA SER A 541 -12.34 -18.19 25.35
C SER A 541 -10.95 -17.90 24.74
N PHE A 542 -10.32 -18.92 24.15
CA PHE A 542 -9.07 -18.75 23.43
C PHE A 542 -9.22 -17.82 22.21
N LEU A 543 -10.26 -18.01 21.40
CA LEU A 543 -10.54 -17.15 20.27
C LEU A 543 -10.88 -15.70 20.69
N GLU A 544 -11.63 -15.54 21.78
CA GLU A 544 -11.98 -14.21 22.34
C GLU A 544 -10.77 -13.45 22.85
N SER A 545 -9.70 -14.14 23.28
CA SER A 545 -8.45 -13.48 23.71
C SER A 545 -7.76 -12.69 22.60
N PHE A 546 -8.11 -12.93 21.32
CA PHE A 546 -7.67 -12.14 20.17
C PHE A 546 -8.59 -10.96 19.81
N GLY A 547 -9.50 -10.60 20.71
CA GLY A 547 -10.43 -9.48 20.51
C GLY A 547 -11.66 -9.81 19.63
N LEU A 548 -11.93 -11.09 19.41
CA LEU A 548 -13.14 -11.50 18.71
C LEU A 548 -14.33 -11.35 19.68
N THR A 549 -15.36 -10.68 19.20
CA THR A 549 -16.66 -10.58 19.88
C THR A 549 -17.66 -11.53 19.21
N ASP A 550 -18.73 -11.86 19.90
CA ASP A 550 -19.86 -12.63 19.37
C ASP A 550 -19.51 -14.08 18.93
N VAL A 551 -18.52 -14.71 19.56
CA VAL A 551 -18.18 -16.12 19.31
C VAL A 551 -19.25 -17.02 19.93
N ASN A 552 -20.05 -17.69 19.05
CA ASN A 552 -21.08 -18.62 19.51
C ASN A 552 -20.43 -19.98 19.91
N PRO A 553 -20.61 -20.44 21.16
CA PRO A 553 -20.02 -21.72 21.61
C PRO A 553 -20.80 -22.96 21.12
N SER A 554 -21.15 -23.00 19.85
CA SER A 554 -21.77 -24.18 19.24
C SER A 554 -20.71 -25.15 18.72
N PRO A 555 -21.00 -26.45 18.61
CA PRO A 555 -20.08 -27.41 18.04
C PRO A 555 -19.61 -27.09 16.62
N SER A 556 -20.42 -26.37 15.84
CA SER A 556 -20.03 -25.88 14.50
C SER A 556 -18.89 -24.85 14.50
N LEU A 557 -18.62 -24.19 15.65
CA LEU A 557 -17.43 -23.35 15.84
C LEU A 557 -16.15 -24.12 15.53
N LEU A 558 -16.09 -25.40 15.90
CA LEU A 558 -14.92 -26.27 15.75
C LEU A 558 -14.52 -26.52 14.29
N ILE A 559 -15.43 -26.28 13.36
CA ILE A 559 -15.19 -26.37 11.91
C ILE A 559 -15.37 -25.04 11.19
N GLY A 560 -15.37 -23.94 11.97
CA GLY A 560 -15.27 -22.58 11.47
C GLY A 560 -16.58 -21.92 11.04
N ALA A 561 -17.71 -22.27 11.69
CA ALA A 561 -18.93 -21.47 11.64
C ALA A 561 -18.70 -20.18 12.48
N LEU A 562 -17.76 -19.38 12.04
CA LEU A 562 -17.30 -18.12 12.65
C LEU A 562 -16.99 -17.13 11.54
N ASP A 563 -17.74 -16.04 11.48
CA ASP A 563 -17.58 -15.03 10.45
C ASP A 563 -16.44 -14.07 10.80
N MET A 564 -15.45 -13.98 9.93
CA MET A 564 -14.28 -13.12 10.13
C MET A 564 -13.91 -12.37 8.85
N SER A 565 -13.23 -11.23 9.03
CA SER A 565 -12.54 -10.60 7.93
C SER A 565 -11.16 -11.26 7.69
N PRO A 566 -10.59 -11.12 6.48
CA PRO A 566 -9.22 -11.54 6.22
C PRO A 566 -8.21 -10.95 7.22
N LEU A 567 -8.37 -9.70 7.65
CA LEU A 567 -7.53 -9.10 8.67
C LEU A 567 -7.67 -9.81 10.03
N GLN A 568 -8.88 -10.15 10.45
CA GLN A 568 -9.10 -10.89 11.70
C GLN A 568 -8.54 -12.31 11.62
N ALA A 569 -8.72 -12.99 10.49
CA ALA A 569 -8.11 -14.31 10.26
C ALA A 569 -6.57 -14.21 10.29
N THR A 570 -6.00 -13.12 9.73
CA THR A 570 -4.56 -12.87 9.81
C THR A 570 -4.11 -12.67 11.25
N GLN A 571 -4.88 -11.96 12.09
CA GLN A 571 -4.53 -11.77 13.51
C GLN A 571 -4.41 -13.11 14.26
N LEU A 572 -5.27 -14.08 13.98
CA LEU A 572 -5.19 -15.42 14.57
C LEU A 572 -3.94 -16.18 14.12
N TYR A 573 -3.65 -16.15 12.81
CA TYR A 573 -2.49 -16.83 12.26
C TYR A 573 -1.17 -16.12 12.58
N GLN A 574 -1.21 -14.81 12.84
CA GLN A 574 -0.06 -14.04 13.31
C GLN A 574 0.49 -14.59 14.63
N TYR A 575 -0.39 -15.02 15.53
CA TYR A 575 0.02 -15.65 16.79
C TYR A 575 0.80 -16.94 16.56
N ILE A 576 0.38 -17.76 15.59
CA ILE A 576 1.10 -19.00 15.24
C ILE A 576 2.44 -18.67 14.56
N ALA A 577 2.43 -17.75 13.57
CA ALA A 577 3.61 -17.36 12.83
C ALA A 577 4.67 -16.65 13.70
N ALA A 578 4.24 -15.99 14.78
CA ALA A 578 5.08 -15.31 15.75
C ALA A 578 5.47 -16.18 16.96
N ASP A 579 5.43 -17.52 16.82
CA ASP A 579 5.83 -18.48 17.87
C ASP A 579 5.09 -18.26 19.21
N GLY A 580 3.79 -17.96 19.18
CA GLY A 580 2.96 -17.78 20.37
C GLY A 580 3.02 -16.38 20.97
N HIS A 581 3.60 -15.42 20.30
CA HIS A 581 3.56 -14.02 20.72
C HIS A 581 2.30 -13.34 20.20
N ALA A 582 1.52 -12.75 21.12
CA ALA A 582 0.33 -11.98 20.76
C ALA A 582 0.74 -10.60 20.25
N LEU A 583 0.97 -10.49 18.95
CA LEU A 583 1.37 -9.28 18.26
C LEU A 583 0.15 -8.61 17.61
N PRO A 584 -0.14 -7.33 17.88
CA PRO A 584 -1.16 -6.61 17.14
C PRO A 584 -0.71 -6.37 15.70
N LEU A 585 -1.66 -6.34 14.77
CA LEU A 585 -1.39 -5.96 13.38
C LEU A 585 -1.25 -4.44 13.27
N VAL A 586 -0.08 -3.98 12.84
CA VAL A 586 0.29 -2.56 12.79
C VAL A 586 0.59 -2.14 11.36
N ALA A 587 -0.07 -1.08 10.89
CA ALA A 587 0.19 -0.48 9.57
C ALA A 587 1.03 0.80 9.66
N VAL A 588 1.18 1.39 10.84
CA VAL A 588 1.92 2.65 11.07
C VAL A 588 3.11 2.39 11.98
N ARG A 589 4.29 2.81 11.57
CA ARG A 589 5.53 2.76 12.38
C ARG A 589 5.66 3.98 13.28
N GLY A 590 5.36 5.16 12.75
CA GLY A 590 5.44 6.40 13.51
C GLY A 590 5.12 7.62 12.70
N VAL A 591 5.06 8.74 13.41
CA VAL A 591 4.75 10.06 12.89
C VAL A 591 5.87 11.02 13.30
N VAL A 592 6.36 11.81 12.35
CA VAL A 592 7.35 12.86 12.59
C VAL A 592 6.78 14.23 12.17
N ASP A 593 7.27 15.29 12.81
CA ASP A 593 6.94 16.66 12.46
C ASP A 593 7.74 17.19 11.26
N GLU A 594 7.55 18.44 10.93
CA GLU A 594 8.26 19.15 9.86
C GLU A 594 9.79 19.15 10.06
N LYS A 595 10.27 19.13 11.29
CA LYS A 595 11.69 19.14 11.65
C LYS A 595 12.31 17.73 11.68
N GLY A 596 11.51 16.71 11.38
CA GLY A 596 11.92 15.31 11.47
C GLY A 596 11.96 14.78 12.91
N GLN A 597 11.35 15.50 13.88
CA GLN A 597 11.26 15.03 15.26
C GLN A 597 10.10 14.05 15.40
N THR A 598 10.36 12.94 16.09
CA THR A 598 9.34 11.91 16.30
C THR A 598 8.27 12.36 17.28
N ILE A 599 7.03 12.49 16.81
CA ILE A 599 5.86 12.81 17.63
C ILE A 599 5.29 11.54 18.27
N LYS A 600 5.15 10.47 17.49
CA LYS A 600 4.57 9.21 17.93
C LYS A 600 5.32 8.03 17.31
N ARG A 601 5.53 6.98 18.12
CA ARG A 601 6.00 5.66 17.65
C ARG A 601 4.96 4.60 17.99
N TYR A 602 4.68 3.74 17.02
CA TYR A 602 3.83 2.56 17.21
C TYR A 602 4.74 1.34 17.39
N GLN A 603 5.26 1.20 18.61
CA GLN A 603 6.09 0.05 18.96
C GLN A 603 5.20 -1.13 19.32
N VAL A 604 5.43 -2.26 18.68
CA VAL A 604 4.84 -3.53 19.09
C VAL A 604 5.55 -3.98 20.37
N LYS A 605 4.83 -3.95 21.48
CA LYS A 605 5.33 -4.55 22.71
C LYS A 605 5.14 -6.06 22.59
N THR A 606 6.23 -6.78 22.46
CA THR A 606 6.23 -8.24 22.53
C THR A 606 6.13 -8.66 23.99
N GLY A 607 5.00 -9.25 24.36
CA GLY A 607 4.91 -10.02 25.61
C GLY A 607 5.68 -11.34 25.50
N PRO A 608 5.85 -12.10 26.59
CA PRO A 608 6.37 -13.46 26.52
C PRO A 608 5.47 -14.29 25.62
N GLY A 609 6.07 -15.21 24.84
CA GLY A 609 5.30 -16.16 24.03
C GLY A 609 4.54 -17.13 24.95
N GLU A 610 3.25 -17.32 24.68
CA GLU A 610 2.41 -18.26 25.41
C GLU A 610 2.24 -19.54 24.61
N TYR A 611 2.21 -20.67 25.29
CA TYR A 611 2.01 -22.00 24.67
C TYR A 611 3.01 -22.33 23.55
N GLN A 612 4.22 -21.76 23.56
CA GLN A 612 5.21 -21.92 22.48
C GLN A 612 5.43 -23.38 22.04
N PRO A 613 5.59 -24.38 22.95
CA PRO A 613 5.71 -25.76 22.49
C PRO A 613 4.51 -26.25 21.66
N ALA A 614 3.28 -25.89 22.07
CA ALA A 614 2.07 -26.26 21.32
C ALA A 614 2.00 -25.54 19.97
N VAL A 615 2.37 -24.25 19.92
CA VAL A 615 2.44 -23.47 18.69
C VAL A 615 3.44 -24.09 17.72
N ARG A 616 4.60 -24.53 18.17
CA ARG A 616 5.62 -25.20 17.36
C ARG A 616 5.17 -26.56 16.85
N LEU A 617 4.44 -27.34 17.67
CA LEU A 617 3.81 -28.59 17.24
C LEU A 617 2.78 -28.37 16.14
N VAL A 618 1.92 -27.35 16.30
CA VAL A 618 0.93 -26.97 15.28
C VAL A 618 1.62 -26.46 14.02
N THR A 619 2.66 -25.64 14.13
CA THR A 619 3.46 -25.16 12.99
C THR A 619 4.04 -26.34 12.22
N TRP A 620 4.63 -27.30 12.91
CA TRP A 620 5.17 -28.51 12.28
C TRP A 620 4.08 -29.34 11.58
N ALA A 621 2.92 -29.50 12.21
CA ALA A 621 1.79 -30.18 11.59
C ALA A 621 1.27 -29.41 10.35
N MET A 622 1.22 -28.08 10.39
CA MET A 622 0.88 -27.25 9.23
C MET A 622 1.91 -27.31 8.09
N GLN A 623 3.18 -27.59 8.40
CA GLN A 623 4.16 -27.94 7.38
C GLN A 623 3.85 -29.28 6.70
N GLN A 624 3.32 -30.25 7.44
CA GLN A 624 2.86 -31.52 6.83
C GLN A 624 1.61 -31.31 5.97
N VAL A 625 0.69 -30.40 6.35
CA VAL A 625 -0.42 -29.97 5.47
C VAL A 625 0.10 -29.48 4.11
N ALA A 626 1.20 -28.70 4.12
CA ALA A 626 1.82 -28.19 2.90
C ALA A 626 2.65 -29.23 2.13
N ARG A 627 3.11 -30.31 2.78
CA ARG A 627 3.92 -31.37 2.15
C ARG A 627 3.06 -32.51 1.57
N THR A 628 2.11 -32.99 2.33
CA THR A 628 1.34 -34.21 2.02
C THR A 628 -0.16 -34.07 2.14
N GLY A 629 -0.64 -32.96 2.76
CA GLY A 629 -2.05 -32.72 3.03
C GLY A 629 -2.76 -31.85 1.97
N THR A 630 -3.79 -31.16 2.39
CA THR A 630 -4.68 -30.35 1.53
C THR A 630 -3.99 -29.21 0.78
N ALA A 631 -2.76 -28.84 1.16
CA ALA A 631 -1.93 -27.84 0.49
C ALA A 631 -0.69 -28.43 -0.20
N ALA A 632 -0.64 -29.73 -0.48
CA ALA A 632 0.51 -30.41 -1.09
C ALA A 632 0.95 -29.85 -2.45
N SER A 633 0.05 -29.13 -3.14
CA SER A 633 0.39 -28.44 -4.39
C SER A 633 1.49 -27.36 -4.23
N ILE A 634 1.81 -26.92 -3.01
CA ILE A 634 2.97 -26.04 -2.75
C ILE A 634 4.25 -26.72 -3.22
N GLY A 635 4.40 -28.02 -2.93
CA GLY A 635 5.56 -28.79 -3.37
C GLY A 635 5.70 -28.85 -4.89
N SER A 636 4.61 -29.19 -5.59
CA SER A 636 4.60 -29.33 -7.05
C SER A 636 4.68 -27.97 -7.79
N SER A 637 4.42 -26.87 -7.10
CA SER A 637 4.52 -25.50 -7.68
C SER A 637 5.94 -24.92 -7.70
N GLY A 638 6.95 -25.68 -7.26
CA GLY A 638 8.33 -25.23 -7.15
C GLY A 638 8.66 -24.46 -5.87
N LEU A 639 7.73 -24.43 -4.90
CA LEU A 639 7.87 -23.72 -3.62
C LEU A 639 8.19 -24.64 -2.45
N ALA A 640 8.53 -25.91 -2.69
CA ALA A 640 8.88 -26.89 -1.64
C ALA A 640 10.01 -26.40 -0.73
N TYR A 641 10.98 -25.65 -1.30
CA TYR A 641 12.12 -25.12 -0.56
C TYR A 641 11.73 -24.13 0.55
N LEU A 642 10.57 -23.52 0.46
CA LEU A 642 10.07 -22.59 1.50
C LEU A 642 9.74 -23.31 2.80
N ASN A 643 9.47 -24.61 2.75
CA ASN A 643 9.09 -25.39 3.91
C ASN A 643 7.93 -24.75 4.69
N ALA A 644 7.04 -24.11 3.95
CA ALA A 644 5.97 -23.28 4.49
C ALA A 644 5.00 -24.06 5.36
N ALA A 645 4.45 -23.41 6.37
CA ALA A 645 3.31 -23.90 7.15
C ALA A 645 2.04 -23.22 6.64
N GLY A 646 0.96 -23.97 6.47
CA GLY A 646 -0.29 -23.40 5.98
C GLY A 646 -1.50 -24.26 6.18
N LYS A 647 -2.68 -23.65 6.00
CA LYS A 647 -3.97 -24.32 6.12
C LYS A 647 -4.94 -23.79 5.07
N THR A 648 -5.62 -24.70 4.40
CA THR A 648 -6.76 -24.43 3.52
C THR A 648 -8.04 -24.27 4.33
N GLY A 649 -8.93 -23.40 3.88
CA GLY A 649 -10.29 -23.26 4.39
C GLY A 649 -11.30 -23.23 3.25
N THR A 650 -12.42 -23.88 3.46
CA THR A 650 -13.56 -23.85 2.55
C THR A 650 -14.82 -23.76 3.40
N SER A 651 -15.71 -22.84 3.08
CA SER A 651 -17.02 -22.79 3.73
C SER A 651 -18.02 -23.70 3.04
N ASN A 652 -19.17 -23.93 3.69
CA ASN A 652 -20.24 -24.76 3.16
C ASN A 652 -20.61 -24.32 1.73
N ASP A 653 -20.95 -25.28 0.90
CA ASP A 653 -21.34 -25.09 -0.50
C ASP A 653 -20.25 -24.43 -1.37
N MET A 654 -18.98 -24.47 -0.94
CA MET A 654 -17.85 -23.80 -1.65
C MET A 654 -18.13 -22.30 -1.91
N ARG A 655 -18.70 -21.59 -0.93
CA ARG A 655 -18.95 -20.15 -1.05
C ARG A 655 -17.69 -19.35 -0.89
N ASP A 656 -16.85 -19.72 0.08
CA ASP A 656 -15.61 -19.06 0.42
C ASP A 656 -14.43 -20.02 0.32
N SER A 657 -13.40 -19.57 -0.36
CA SER A 657 -12.10 -20.20 -0.47
C SER A 657 -11.11 -19.40 0.37
N TRP A 658 -10.40 -20.04 1.29
CA TRP A 658 -9.42 -19.45 2.16
C TRP A 658 -8.10 -20.19 2.09
N PHE A 659 -7.01 -19.45 2.25
CA PHE A 659 -5.71 -20.00 2.56
C PHE A 659 -4.94 -19.07 3.48
N ALA A 660 -4.43 -19.60 4.58
CA ALA A 660 -3.50 -18.91 5.48
C ALA A 660 -2.20 -19.70 5.54
N GLY A 661 -1.09 -19.08 5.21
CA GLY A 661 0.21 -19.74 5.19
C GLY A 661 1.35 -18.79 5.41
N PHE A 662 2.43 -19.27 6.04
CA PHE A 662 3.60 -18.45 6.37
C PHE A 662 4.92 -19.16 6.06
N THR A 663 5.92 -18.34 5.86
CA THR A 663 7.33 -18.66 5.61
C THR A 663 8.18 -18.19 6.79
N GLY A 664 9.49 -18.14 6.66
CA GLY A 664 10.36 -17.60 7.70
C GLY A 664 10.19 -16.10 7.98
N ASP A 665 9.69 -15.32 7.02
CA ASP A 665 9.56 -13.87 7.13
C ASP A 665 8.11 -13.37 7.04
N HIS A 666 7.25 -14.05 6.28
CA HIS A 666 5.95 -13.53 5.87
C HIS A 666 4.81 -14.48 6.22
N LEU A 667 3.73 -13.92 6.75
CA LEU A 667 2.41 -14.55 6.79
C LEU A 667 1.55 -13.91 5.71
N ALA A 668 0.81 -14.72 4.96
CA ALA A 668 -0.17 -14.23 3.99
C ALA A 668 -1.48 -15.01 4.10
N VAL A 669 -2.58 -14.27 4.21
CA VAL A 669 -3.94 -14.80 4.23
C VAL A 669 -4.67 -14.31 3.00
N PHE A 670 -5.21 -15.26 2.22
CA PHE A 670 -6.00 -15.00 1.01
C PHE A 670 -7.43 -15.49 1.19
N TRP A 671 -8.36 -14.73 0.68
CA TRP A 671 -9.77 -15.07 0.55
C TRP A 671 -10.23 -14.85 -0.89
N MET A 672 -11.06 -15.77 -1.39
CA MET A 672 -11.81 -15.64 -2.64
C MET A 672 -13.24 -16.13 -2.44
N GLY A 673 -14.21 -15.36 -2.91
CA GLY A 673 -15.63 -15.69 -2.76
C GLY A 673 -16.49 -14.70 -3.55
N ARG A 674 -17.82 -14.77 -3.40
CA ARG A 674 -18.75 -13.89 -4.10
C ARG A 674 -19.43 -12.93 -3.12
N ASP A 675 -19.61 -11.66 -3.54
CA ASP A 675 -20.30 -10.65 -2.72
C ASP A 675 -21.77 -11.01 -2.46
N ASP A 676 -22.41 -11.69 -3.42
CA ASP A 676 -23.79 -12.16 -3.29
C ASP A 676 -23.96 -13.44 -2.46
N ASN A 677 -22.89 -13.91 -1.84
CA ASN A 677 -22.81 -15.09 -0.99
C ASN A 677 -23.28 -16.39 -1.67
N LYS A 678 -23.33 -16.47 -3.00
CA LYS A 678 -23.60 -17.69 -3.75
C LYS A 678 -22.34 -18.57 -3.80
N PRO A 679 -22.49 -19.86 -4.08
CA PRO A 679 -21.35 -20.75 -4.30
C PRO A 679 -20.36 -20.17 -5.33
N SER A 680 -19.10 -20.11 -4.96
CA SER A 680 -18.01 -19.71 -5.87
C SER A 680 -17.49 -20.88 -6.69
N GLY A 681 -17.73 -22.10 -6.22
CA GLY A 681 -17.18 -23.35 -6.76
C GLY A 681 -15.68 -23.48 -6.56
N LEU A 682 -15.12 -22.74 -5.59
CA LEU A 682 -13.69 -22.74 -5.27
C LEU A 682 -13.44 -23.36 -3.90
N TYR A 683 -12.59 -24.37 -3.87
CA TYR A 683 -11.99 -24.87 -2.63
C TYR A 683 -10.80 -23.99 -2.22
N GLY A 684 -10.39 -24.06 -0.96
CA GLY A 684 -9.16 -23.40 -0.49
C GLY A 684 -7.93 -23.74 -1.34
N ALA A 685 -7.82 -25.01 -1.73
CA ALA A 685 -6.72 -25.50 -2.58
C ALA A 685 -6.79 -25.02 -4.04
N THR A 686 -7.98 -24.76 -4.61
CA THR A 686 -8.14 -24.40 -6.03
C THR A 686 -8.29 -22.90 -6.28
N GLY A 687 -8.56 -22.11 -5.23
CA GLY A 687 -8.67 -20.66 -5.25
C GLY A 687 -7.52 -19.99 -4.51
N SER A 688 -7.71 -19.71 -3.23
CA SER A 688 -6.82 -18.86 -2.42
C SER A 688 -5.38 -19.39 -2.26
N LEU A 689 -5.18 -20.70 -2.21
CA LEU A 689 -3.84 -21.29 -2.20
C LEU A 689 -3.07 -20.97 -3.49
N ARG A 690 -3.72 -20.94 -4.65
CA ARG A 690 -3.05 -20.55 -5.91
C ARG A 690 -2.58 -19.11 -5.86
N ALA A 691 -3.38 -18.19 -5.33
CA ALA A 691 -2.97 -16.80 -5.17
C ALA A 691 -1.77 -16.67 -4.21
N TRP A 692 -1.75 -17.45 -3.12
CA TRP A 692 -0.61 -17.52 -2.22
C TRP A 692 0.65 -18.04 -2.93
N GLN A 693 0.54 -19.07 -3.74
CA GLN A 693 1.66 -19.58 -4.54
C GLN A 693 2.16 -18.56 -5.55
N GLU A 694 1.28 -17.81 -6.24
CA GLU A 694 1.66 -16.74 -7.17
C GLU A 694 2.40 -15.60 -6.46
N LEU A 695 1.99 -15.23 -5.23
CA LEU A 695 2.69 -14.26 -4.42
C LEU A 695 4.14 -14.71 -4.15
N PHE A 696 4.33 -15.90 -3.60
CA PHE A 696 5.64 -16.38 -3.15
C PHE A 696 6.56 -16.89 -4.27
N ARG A 697 6.08 -17.01 -5.50
CA ARG A 697 6.95 -17.13 -6.67
C ARG A 697 7.74 -15.87 -6.96
N LYS A 698 7.25 -14.71 -6.52
CA LYS A 698 7.84 -13.39 -6.80
C LYS A 698 8.39 -12.69 -5.57
N LEU A 699 7.70 -12.79 -4.45
CA LEU A 699 8.09 -12.14 -3.20
C LEU A 699 9.28 -12.91 -2.58
N PRO A 700 10.46 -12.26 -2.47
CA PRO A 700 11.60 -12.88 -1.81
C PRO A 700 11.30 -13.12 -0.33
N THR A 701 11.61 -14.32 0.16
CA THR A 701 11.33 -14.70 1.56
C THR A 701 12.31 -15.80 2.01
N ARG A 702 12.53 -15.89 3.32
CA ARG A 702 13.30 -16.98 3.93
C ARG A 702 12.41 -18.22 4.06
N PRO A 703 12.99 -19.41 3.92
CA PRO A 703 12.30 -20.64 4.26
C PRO A 703 12.01 -20.69 5.76
N LEU A 704 10.92 -21.34 6.12
CA LEU A 704 10.64 -21.70 7.51
C LEU A 704 11.57 -22.85 7.94
N SER A 705 11.98 -22.89 9.21
CA SER A 705 12.78 -23.97 9.73
C SER A 705 12.06 -25.31 9.58
N ALA A 706 12.82 -26.34 9.18
CA ALA A 706 12.31 -27.72 9.16
C ALA A 706 12.44 -28.41 10.53
N ALA A 707 13.28 -27.87 11.41
CA ALA A 707 13.45 -28.41 12.76
C ALA A 707 12.21 -28.10 13.61
N PRO A 708 11.83 -29.00 14.52
CA PRO A 708 10.65 -28.83 15.36
C PRO A 708 10.70 -27.63 16.33
N GLY A 709 11.88 -27.05 16.55
CA GLY A 709 12.09 -25.90 17.42
C GLY A 709 12.49 -26.27 18.85
N ASP A 710 12.89 -25.26 19.62
CA ASP A 710 13.32 -25.46 21.00
C ASP A 710 12.20 -25.97 21.90
N GLY A 711 12.55 -26.82 22.86
CA GLY A 711 11.58 -27.44 23.79
C GLY A 711 10.81 -28.61 23.21
N LEU A 712 11.11 -29.01 21.96
CA LEU A 712 10.56 -30.20 21.33
C LEU A 712 11.69 -31.23 21.09
N GLU A 713 11.32 -32.49 21.14
CA GLU A 713 12.17 -33.63 20.75
C GLU A 713 11.44 -34.50 19.72
N MET A 714 12.20 -35.13 18.81
CA MET A 714 11.63 -36.15 17.92
C MET A 714 11.59 -37.48 18.66
N ALA A 715 10.41 -38.08 18.71
CA ALA A 715 10.22 -39.40 19.36
C ALA A 715 9.44 -40.33 18.43
N TRP A 716 9.72 -41.65 18.54
CA TRP A 716 8.85 -42.64 17.98
C TRP A 716 7.61 -42.81 18.85
N ILE A 717 6.42 -42.70 18.27
CA ILE A 717 5.13 -42.73 18.93
C ILE A 717 4.27 -43.78 18.25
N ASN A 718 3.69 -44.64 19.04
CA ASN A 718 2.62 -45.53 18.57
C ASN A 718 1.34 -44.70 18.37
N THR A 719 0.86 -44.66 17.14
CA THR A 719 -0.28 -43.82 16.78
C THR A 719 -1.64 -44.38 17.20
N SER A 720 -1.68 -45.61 17.74
CA SER A 720 -2.92 -46.20 18.27
C SER A 720 -3.21 -45.80 19.72
N ASP A 721 -2.18 -45.36 20.49
CA ASP A 721 -2.36 -44.99 21.89
C ASP A 721 -1.63 -43.69 22.29
N GLY A 722 -0.83 -43.11 21.37
CA GLY A 722 -0.07 -41.90 21.59
C GLY A 722 1.12 -42.02 22.52
N LYS A 723 1.54 -43.23 22.88
CA LYS A 723 2.67 -43.48 23.79
C LYS A 723 4.00 -43.61 23.04
N ARG A 724 5.11 -43.54 23.79
CA ARG A 724 6.45 -43.78 23.26
C ARG A 724 6.58 -45.20 22.70
N SER A 725 7.14 -45.33 21.54
CA SER A 725 7.43 -46.55 20.82
C SER A 725 8.88 -46.59 20.34
N GLU A 726 9.25 -47.64 19.59
CA GLU A 726 10.57 -47.78 18.97
C GLU A 726 10.47 -47.83 17.45
N GLU A 727 11.58 -47.54 16.79
CA GLU A 727 11.68 -47.65 15.34
C GLU A 727 11.37 -49.07 14.87
N GLY A 728 10.55 -49.20 13.84
CA GLY A 728 10.16 -50.50 13.26
C GLY A 728 8.99 -51.20 13.95
N CYS A 729 8.44 -50.65 15.04
CA CYS A 729 7.19 -51.17 15.62
C CYS A 729 5.98 -50.82 14.72
N GLU A 730 4.98 -51.70 14.71
CA GLU A 730 3.73 -51.48 13.97
C GLU A 730 3.01 -50.23 14.51
N GLY A 731 2.57 -49.35 13.62
CA GLY A 731 1.93 -48.07 13.97
C GLY A 731 2.87 -47.00 14.54
N ALA A 732 4.21 -47.25 14.64
CA ALA A 732 5.16 -46.25 15.12
C ALA A 732 5.46 -45.21 14.04
N ARG A 733 5.33 -43.94 14.42
CA ARG A 733 5.70 -42.78 13.60
C ARG A 733 6.65 -41.85 14.35
N GLN A 734 7.65 -41.33 13.67
CA GLN A 734 8.53 -40.33 14.24
C GLN A 734 7.87 -38.98 14.20
N LEU A 735 7.51 -38.43 15.36
CA LEU A 735 6.78 -37.17 15.51
C LEU A 735 7.46 -36.26 16.57
N PRO A 736 7.36 -34.94 16.45
CA PRO A 736 7.80 -34.04 17.51
C PRO A 736 6.83 -34.08 18.69
N VAL A 737 7.39 -34.05 19.90
CA VAL A 737 6.69 -33.94 21.17
C VAL A 737 7.32 -32.90 22.06
N VAL A 738 6.61 -32.44 23.06
CA VAL A 738 7.21 -31.58 24.09
C VAL A 738 8.22 -32.40 24.88
N ALA A 739 9.43 -31.90 24.99
CA ALA A 739 10.53 -32.63 25.65
C ALA A 739 10.17 -33.01 27.09
N GLY A 740 10.41 -34.26 27.45
CA GLY A 740 10.19 -34.81 28.79
C GLY A 740 8.73 -35.03 29.15
N THR A 741 7.76 -34.97 28.22
CA THR A 741 6.34 -35.22 28.50
C THR A 741 5.93 -36.68 28.26
N LEU A 742 6.68 -37.40 27.43
CA LEU A 742 6.47 -38.84 27.24
C LEU A 742 7.23 -39.65 28.30
N SER A 743 6.61 -40.76 28.76
CA SER A 743 7.30 -41.73 29.59
C SER A 743 8.59 -42.20 28.93
N GLN A 744 9.63 -42.44 29.72
CA GLN A 744 10.88 -42.98 29.20
C GLN A 744 10.79 -44.48 28.85
N ASP A 745 9.79 -45.17 29.44
CA ASP A 745 9.55 -46.58 29.14
C ASP A 745 8.87 -46.67 27.76
N ALA A 746 9.60 -47.11 26.76
CA ALA A 746 9.04 -47.47 25.47
C ALA A 746 8.40 -48.87 25.62
N GLU A 747 7.15 -49.06 25.21
CA GLU A 747 6.63 -50.38 24.97
C GLU A 747 7.39 -50.98 23.77
N GLY A 748 8.44 -51.76 24.08
CA GLY A 748 9.22 -52.43 23.05
C GLY A 748 8.36 -53.46 22.29
N CYS A 749 8.42 -53.41 20.96
CA CYS A 749 7.70 -54.36 20.11
C CYS A 749 8.40 -55.74 20.00
N PHE A 750 9.30 -56.04 20.96
CA PHE A 750 10.00 -57.32 21.01
C PHE A 750 9.08 -58.53 20.86
N TRP A 751 7.93 -58.51 21.52
CA TRP A 751 6.95 -59.60 21.43
C TRP A 751 6.21 -59.64 20.08
N GLN A 752 6.04 -58.54 19.38
CA GLN A 752 5.48 -58.53 18.01
C GLN A 752 6.50 -59.12 17.02
N HIS A 753 7.78 -58.82 17.16
CA HIS A 753 8.86 -59.43 16.36
C HIS A 753 9.01 -60.93 16.63
N VAL A 754 8.89 -61.35 17.87
CA VAL A 754 8.91 -62.75 18.27
C VAL A 754 7.68 -63.49 17.76
N GLY A 755 6.49 -62.91 17.83
CA GLY A 755 5.26 -63.45 17.27
C GLY A 755 5.31 -63.69 15.76
N ASN A 756 5.89 -62.72 15.02
CA ASN A 756 6.12 -62.84 13.57
C ASN A 756 7.21 -63.85 13.19
N LEU A 757 8.17 -64.15 14.07
CA LEU A 757 9.21 -65.16 13.87
C LEU A 757 8.74 -66.57 14.17
N PHE A 758 7.75 -66.75 15.05
CA PHE A 758 7.24 -68.07 15.50
C PHE A 758 5.81 -68.38 15.09
N GLY A 759 5.05 -67.37 14.61
CA GLY A 759 3.70 -67.53 14.08
C GLY A 759 3.74 -67.46 12.55
N GLY A 760 3.68 -68.69 11.92
CA GLY A 760 3.39 -68.76 10.47
C GLY A 760 1.98 -68.23 10.23
N GLY A 761 1.85 -66.94 10.00
CA GLY A 761 0.61 -66.26 9.72
C GLY A 761 0.32 -66.27 8.23
N GLU A 762 -0.84 -66.75 7.86
CA GLU A 762 -1.44 -66.58 6.55
C GLU A 762 -1.38 -65.14 6.09
N GLN A 763 -0.63 -64.89 5.02
CA GLN A 763 -0.70 -63.63 4.29
C GLN A 763 -2.04 -63.54 3.56
N THR A 764 -3.00 -62.81 4.08
CA THR A 764 -4.12 -62.34 3.29
C THR A 764 -3.60 -61.35 2.26
N PRO A 765 -3.77 -61.58 0.95
CA PRO A 765 -3.27 -60.64 -0.05
C PRO A 765 -4.04 -59.31 0.03
N ALA A 766 -3.30 -58.23 0.08
CA ALA A 766 -3.82 -56.86 -0.03
C ALA A 766 -4.68 -56.73 -1.29
N PRO A 767 -5.81 -56.02 -1.24
CA PRO A 767 -6.62 -55.80 -2.45
C PRO A 767 -5.83 -54.93 -3.42
N ALA A 768 -5.77 -55.41 -4.67
CA ALA A 768 -5.09 -54.70 -5.76
C ALA A 768 -5.72 -53.34 -5.99
N SER A 769 -4.87 -52.30 -5.92
CA SER A 769 -5.18 -50.93 -6.33
C SER A 769 -5.54 -50.95 -7.82
N THR A 770 -6.81 -50.77 -8.16
CA THR A 770 -7.23 -50.46 -9.52
C THR A 770 -7.08 -48.97 -9.74
N ALA A 771 -6.10 -48.61 -10.57
CA ALA A 771 -5.97 -47.27 -11.11
C ALA A 771 -7.21 -46.94 -12.00
N PRO A 772 -7.80 -45.76 -11.90
CA PRO A 772 -8.83 -45.34 -12.83
C PRO A 772 -8.21 -44.97 -14.17
N THR A 773 -8.67 -45.68 -15.23
CA THR A 773 -8.47 -45.30 -16.63
C THR A 773 -9.07 -43.92 -16.90
N ARG A 774 -8.30 -43.10 -17.59
CA ARG A 774 -8.76 -41.86 -18.21
C ARG A 774 -9.81 -42.14 -19.28
N ASP A 775 -10.89 -41.37 -19.24
CA ASP A 775 -11.61 -40.77 -20.38
C ASP A 775 -12.04 -39.36 -20.00
#